data_c8af5f3dbd2e3bb35a894ee7110b292c
#
_entry.id   c8af5f3dbd2e3bb35a894ee7110b292c
#
_cell.length_a   1.000
_cell.length_b   1.000
_cell.length_c   1.000
_cell.angle_alpha   90.00
_cell.angle_beta   90.00
_cell.angle_gamma   90.00
#
_symmetry.space_group_name_H-M   'P 1'
#
loop_
_entity.id
_entity.type
_entity.pdbx_description
1 polymer ?
#
loop_
_entity_poly.entity_id
_entity_poly.type
_entity_poly.pdbx_seq_one_letter_code
_entity_poly.pdbx_strand_id
1 'polypeptide(L)'
;MTTGFLQKIFGSRNQRLVKQYQKTVGAINALETQIEQLTDDQLRAKTGEFRQRVASGESLDKLLPEAFAVCREASRRVLKMRHFDVQLIGGMVLHYGKIAEMRTGEGKTLVATLAAYLNALSGRGVHVVTVNDYLAQRDAEWMGKLYNFLGLSVGVNLSQMDHGTKQAAYAADITYGTNNEFGFDYLRDNMVYETDARVQRPLNFAVVDEVDSILIDEARTPLIISGQAEDHTELYVRMNALPPLLERQIGEEKADGTGVEKPGDYTLDEKGRQVFLTESGHEKAERMLAEWGLIGEGESLYAPQNITLMHHVYAALRAHTLFFLDQHYVVQNNEVIIVDEFTGRLMVGRRWSDGLHQAVEAKEHVKIQSENQTLASITFQNYFRMYSKLSGMTGTADTEAYEFNEIYGLETVVIPTNRPPKRIDKQDQIYKTAKERYDAVIRDIRECYERGQPVLVGTTSIENSELLSNLLTKAGLPHEVLNAKQHAREAAIVAEAGRPKRVTIATNMAGRGTDIVLGGNAEKQAAFIEADEAIPAEEKVSRVQKLHDEWQTLHDQVKAAGGLHIIGTERHESRRIDNQLRGRAGRQGDPGSSRFYLSLEDPLLRIFAGDRVRAIMDRLKMPEGEAIEAGIVTRSIESAQRKVEARNFDIRKQLLEYDDVSNDQRKVIYQQRNELLEAHDIAETIGAMRHAVVADVVREFIPAGSIEEQWHAPELEEVLRNDWQLDLAIQEMINESQSIAAEEILEAVTSAADENYETKVALVGRESFSAFERSIMLQTLDRCWREHLAALDHLRQGIHLRGYAQKNPKQEYKREAFELFEALLNVVKTEVTRIVMNVQIQSPEQLEQAAEQLEEQGSHLENVEFRHAEFAEAAAGGAVAADAATEMVSQAMSHGAHAPAGAAPSADGMPKVGRNDPCPCGSGKKYKQCHGKLA
;
A
#
# COMPACT_ATOMS: atom_id res chain seq x y z
N MET A 1 -21.97 28.26 -17.88
CA MET A 1 -23.40 28.38 -17.54
C MET A 1 -24.29 27.33 -18.22
N THR A 2 -23.89 26.73 -19.31
CA THR A 2 -24.66 25.72 -20.07
C THR A 2 -24.73 24.32 -19.44
N THR A 3 -23.72 23.90 -18.70
CA THR A 3 -23.69 22.58 -18.06
C THR A 3 -24.70 22.40 -16.92
N GLY A 4 -25.00 23.46 -16.16
CA GLY A 4 -25.96 23.38 -15.05
C GLY A 4 -27.43 23.28 -15.49
N PHE A 5 -27.77 23.76 -16.69
CA PHE A 5 -29.14 23.67 -17.22
C PHE A 5 -29.41 22.26 -17.76
N LEU A 6 -28.47 21.67 -18.48
CA LEU A 6 -28.57 20.30 -18.97
C LEU A 6 -28.62 19.29 -17.84
N GLN A 7 -27.85 19.49 -16.75
CA GLN A 7 -27.90 18.67 -15.54
C GLN A 7 -29.26 18.72 -14.83
N LYS A 8 -29.96 19.87 -14.84
CA LYS A 8 -31.31 19.97 -14.25
C LYS A 8 -32.36 19.21 -15.07
N ILE A 9 -32.19 19.08 -16.40
CA ILE A 9 -33.14 18.40 -17.28
C ILE A 9 -32.86 16.89 -17.35
N PHE A 10 -31.58 16.49 -17.48
CA PHE A 10 -31.18 15.10 -17.72
C PHE A 10 -30.68 14.36 -16.45
N GLY A 11 -30.56 15.04 -15.33
CA GLY A 11 -29.97 14.50 -14.09
C GLY A 11 -28.45 14.30 -14.19
N SER A 12 -27.80 14.05 -13.07
CA SER A 12 -26.38 13.64 -13.02
C SER A 12 -26.19 12.21 -13.58
N ARG A 13 -24.94 11.86 -13.97
CA ARG A 13 -24.61 10.49 -14.37
C ARG A 13 -25.02 9.47 -13.30
N ASN A 14 -24.74 9.77 -12.04
CA ASN A 14 -25.14 8.96 -10.90
C ASN A 14 -26.65 8.73 -10.83
N GLN A 15 -27.45 9.79 -10.98
CA GLN A 15 -28.92 9.68 -10.95
C GLN A 15 -29.45 8.79 -12.07
N ARG A 16 -28.86 8.88 -13.27
CA ARG A 16 -29.25 8.04 -14.41
C ARG A 16 -28.92 6.56 -14.15
N LEU A 17 -27.72 6.27 -13.61
CA LEU A 17 -27.31 4.93 -13.23
C LEU A 17 -28.22 4.32 -12.15
N VAL A 18 -28.46 5.03 -11.08
CA VAL A 18 -29.38 4.60 -10.02
C VAL A 18 -30.79 4.34 -10.58
N LYS A 19 -31.28 5.20 -11.48
CA LYS A 19 -32.58 5.02 -12.13
C LYS A 19 -32.60 3.79 -13.06
N GLN A 20 -31.49 3.46 -13.70
CA GLN A 20 -31.35 2.22 -14.48
C GLN A 20 -31.43 1.00 -13.57
N TYR A 21 -30.70 0.98 -12.46
CA TYR A 21 -30.74 -0.12 -11.49
C TYR A 21 -32.11 -0.28 -10.84
N GLN A 22 -32.85 0.80 -10.60
CA GLN A 22 -34.23 0.72 -10.09
C GLN A 22 -35.17 -0.08 -11.00
N LYS A 23 -34.93 -0.12 -12.32
CA LYS A 23 -35.72 -0.98 -13.22
C LYS A 23 -35.48 -2.46 -12.95
N THR A 24 -34.22 -2.84 -12.70
CA THR A 24 -33.85 -4.22 -12.34
C THR A 24 -34.39 -4.59 -10.95
N VAL A 25 -34.38 -3.64 -10.00
CA VAL A 25 -35.05 -3.81 -8.69
C VAL A 25 -36.53 -4.15 -8.89
N GLY A 26 -37.22 -3.48 -9.80
CA GLY A 26 -38.61 -3.80 -10.15
C GLY A 26 -38.78 -5.24 -10.64
N ALA A 27 -37.84 -5.76 -11.47
CA ALA A 27 -37.85 -7.15 -11.90
C ALA A 27 -37.59 -8.14 -10.75
N ILE A 28 -36.66 -7.82 -9.85
CA ILE A 28 -36.39 -8.64 -8.64
C ILE A 28 -37.63 -8.68 -7.73
N ASN A 29 -38.28 -7.55 -7.51
CA ASN A 29 -39.49 -7.46 -6.70
C ASN A 29 -40.64 -8.25 -7.29
N ALA A 30 -40.77 -8.31 -8.63
CA ALA A 30 -41.78 -9.12 -9.30
C ALA A 30 -41.61 -10.65 -9.06
N LEU A 31 -40.39 -11.11 -8.84
CA LEU A 31 -40.05 -12.50 -8.55
C LEU A 31 -40.31 -12.88 -7.08
N GLU A 32 -40.43 -11.91 -6.17
CA GLU A 32 -40.45 -12.13 -4.73
C GLU A 32 -41.56 -13.11 -4.29
N THR A 33 -42.80 -12.92 -4.77
CA THR A 33 -43.91 -13.78 -4.42
C THR A 33 -43.72 -15.24 -4.88
N GLN A 34 -43.10 -15.44 -6.06
CA GLN A 34 -42.82 -16.77 -6.58
C GLN A 34 -41.73 -17.47 -5.76
N ILE A 35 -40.67 -16.74 -5.41
CA ILE A 35 -39.53 -17.29 -4.64
C ILE A 35 -39.96 -17.56 -3.17
N GLU A 36 -40.83 -16.74 -2.59
CA GLU A 36 -41.35 -16.94 -1.23
C GLU A 36 -42.11 -18.26 -1.07
N GLN A 37 -42.77 -18.76 -2.12
CA GLN A 37 -43.53 -20.02 -2.11
C GLN A 37 -42.62 -21.26 -2.15
N LEU A 38 -41.35 -21.13 -2.47
CA LEU A 38 -40.41 -22.25 -2.52
C LEU A 38 -40.12 -22.78 -1.12
N THR A 39 -40.04 -24.11 -1.00
CA THR A 39 -39.55 -24.75 0.24
C THR A 39 -38.04 -24.46 0.40
N ASP A 40 -37.49 -24.69 1.60
CA ASP A 40 -36.08 -24.51 1.86
C ASP A 40 -35.20 -25.36 0.94
N ASP A 41 -35.58 -26.60 0.67
CA ASP A 41 -34.86 -27.49 -0.23
C ASP A 41 -34.91 -27.00 -1.70
N GLN A 42 -36.09 -26.52 -2.13
CA GLN A 42 -36.24 -25.92 -3.46
C GLN A 42 -35.39 -24.64 -3.61
N LEU A 43 -35.35 -23.83 -2.56
CA LEU A 43 -34.54 -22.60 -2.56
C LEU A 43 -33.03 -22.90 -2.63
N ARG A 44 -32.55 -23.93 -1.91
CA ARG A 44 -31.19 -24.44 -2.00
C ARG A 44 -30.85 -24.98 -3.39
N ALA A 45 -31.78 -25.75 -3.96
CA ALA A 45 -31.60 -26.35 -5.29
C ALA A 45 -31.41 -25.31 -6.39
N LYS A 46 -31.88 -24.07 -6.21
CA LYS A 46 -31.66 -22.95 -7.13
C LYS A 46 -30.17 -22.65 -7.36
N THR A 47 -29.34 -22.80 -6.36
CA THR A 47 -27.87 -22.59 -6.52
C THR A 47 -27.27 -23.60 -7.51
N GLY A 48 -27.69 -24.89 -7.41
CA GLY A 48 -27.28 -25.93 -8.35
C GLY A 48 -27.76 -25.65 -9.78
N GLU A 49 -29.02 -25.22 -9.93
CA GLU A 49 -29.61 -24.81 -11.21
C GLU A 49 -28.80 -23.66 -11.84
N PHE A 50 -28.50 -22.62 -11.05
CA PHE A 50 -27.75 -21.46 -11.53
C PHE A 50 -26.32 -21.83 -11.94
N ARG A 51 -25.63 -22.69 -11.17
CA ARG A 51 -24.30 -23.20 -11.55
C ARG A 51 -24.33 -23.96 -12.88
N GLN A 52 -25.34 -24.78 -13.12
CA GLN A 52 -25.51 -25.49 -14.40
C GLN A 52 -25.74 -24.50 -15.55
N ARG A 53 -26.57 -23.49 -15.37
CA ARG A 53 -26.82 -22.44 -16.38
C ARG A 53 -25.54 -21.65 -16.70
N VAL A 54 -24.73 -21.29 -15.66
CA VAL A 54 -23.42 -20.65 -15.86
C VAL A 54 -22.47 -21.57 -16.63
N ALA A 55 -22.39 -22.85 -16.26
CA ALA A 55 -21.57 -23.84 -16.97
C ALA A 55 -22.00 -24.03 -18.44
N SER A 56 -23.30 -23.83 -18.73
CA SER A 56 -23.85 -23.85 -20.08
C SER A 56 -23.64 -22.54 -20.86
N GLY A 57 -22.91 -21.56 -20.28
CA GLY A 57 -22.55 -20.31 -20.93
C GLY A 57 -23.52 -19.14 -20.72
N GLU A 58 -24.48 -19.25 -19.79
CA GLU A 58 -25.35 -18.12 -19.44
C GLU A 58 -24.59 -17.11 -18.60
N SER A 59 -24.69 -15.82 -18.93
CA SER A 59 -23.98 -14.76 -18.20
C SER A 59 -24.60 -14.51 -16.83
N LEU A 60 -23.73 -14.16 -15.85
CA LEU A 60 -24.17 -13.76 -14.51
C LEU A 60 -25.15 -12.57 -14.53
N ASP A 61 -25.03 -11.67 -15.49
CA ASP A 61 -25.93 -10.52 -15.65
C ASP A 61 -27.37 -10.92 -15.93
N LYS A 62 -27.59 -12.01 -16.69
CA LYS A 62 -28.93 -12.55 -16.95
C LYS A 62 -29.52 -13.24 -15.72
N LEU A 63 -28.68 -13.91 -14.94
CA LEU A 63 -29.06 -14.58 -13.69
C LEU A 63 -29.31 -13.61 -12.54
N LEU A 64 -28.77 -12.39 -12.59
CA LEU A 64 -28.79 -11.43 -11.50
C LEU A 64 -30.17 -11.22 -10.87
N PRO A 65 -31.27 -11.00 -11.61
CA PRO A 65 -32.59 -10.80 -10.98
C PRO A 65 -33.08 -12.00 -10.17
N GLU A 66 -32.91 -13.22 -10.71
CA GLU A 66 -33.30 -14.45 -10.04
C GLU A 66 -32.42 -14.74 -8.83
N ALA A 67 -31.11 -14.64 -8.99
CA ALA A 67 -30.14 -14.90 -7.92
C ALA A 67 -30.29 -13.91 -6.75
N PHE A 68 -30.54 -12.63 -7.03
CA PHE A 68 -30.79 -11.64 -5.99
C PHE A 68 -32.12 -11.87 -5.27
N ALA A 69 -33.16 -12.30 -5.97
CA ALA A 69 -34.42 -12.67 -5.35
C ALA A 69 -34.26 -13.90 -4.43
N VAL A 70 -33.53 -14.93 -4.87
CA VAL A 70 -33.19 -16.11 -4.05
C VAL A 70 -32.36 -15.74 -2.82
N CYS A 71 -31.32 -14.94 -2.99
CA CYS A 71 -30.46 -14.48 -1.89
C CYS A 71 -31.26 -13.64 -0.87
N ARG A 72 -32.14 -12.74 -1.34
CA ARG A 72 -33.01 -11.93 -0.48
C ARG A 72 -33.95 -12.76 0.36
N GLU A 73 -34.60 -13.76 -0.24
CA GLU A 73 -35.53 -14.66 0.47
C GLU A 73 -34.77 -15.54 1.48
N ALA A 74 -33.64 -16.10 1.09
CA ALA A 74 -32.79 -16.87 2.00
C ALA A 74 -32.33 -16.02 3.19
N SER A 75 -31.95 -14.77 2.97
CA SER A 75 -31.59 -13.81 4.02
C SER A 75 -32.76 -13.54 4.98
N ARG A 76 -33.96 -13.37 4.43
CA ARG A 76 -35.18 -13.21 5.24
C ARG A 76 -35.44 -14.42 6.14
N ARG A 77 -35.24 -15.64 5.63
CA ARG A 77 -35.47 -16.88 6.38
C ARG A 77 -34.43 -17.12 7.45
N VAL A 78 -33.14 -17.00 7.06
CA VAL A 78 -32.01 -17.41 7.93
C VAL A 78 -31.61 -16.29 8.89
N LEU A 79 -31.41 -15.05 8.35
CA LEU A 79 -30.93 -13.91 9.12
C LEU A 79 -32.05 -13.03 9.67
N LYS A 80 -33.33 -13.31 9.30
CA LYS A 80 -34.50 -12.47 9.60
C LYS A 80 -34.36 -11.04 9.03
N MET A 81 -33.53 -10.86 8.02
CA MET A 81 -33.26 -9.58 7.38
C MET A 81 -33.59 -9.65 5.88
N ARG A 82 -34.54 -8.84 5.46
CA ARG A 82 -34.88 -8.67 4.04
C ARG A 82 -34.10 -7.51 3.47
N HIS A 83 -33.38 -7.72 2.39
CA HIS A 83 -32.69 -6.64 1.68
C HIS A 83 -33.66 -5.54 1.22
N PHE A 84 -33.34 -4.29 1.52
CA PHE A 84 -34.05 -3.12 0.99
C PHE A 84 -33.76 -2.91 -0.48
N ASP A 85 -34.61 -2.19 -1.18
CA ASP A 85 -34.42 -1.87 -2.60
C ASP A 85 -33.12 -1.10 -2.88
N VAL A 86 -32.72 -0.21 -1.98
CA VAL A 86 -31.42 0.50 -2.07
C VAL A 86 -30.23 -0.45 -1.88
N GLN A 87 -30.40 -1.50 -1.09
CA GLN A 87 -29.37 -2.53 -0.89
C GLN A 87 -29.23 -3.43 -2.12
N LEU A 88 -30.32 -3.72 -2.83
CA LEU A 88 -30.25 -4.40 -4.13
C LEU A 88 -29.47 -3.57 -5.17
N ILE A 89 -29.66 -2.25 -5.18
CA ILE A 89 -28.86 -1.34 -6.01
C ILE A 89 -27.39 -1.45 -5.62
N GLY A 90 -27.07 -1.45 -4.31
CA GLY A 90 -25.70 -1.65 -3.83
C GLY A 90 -25.08 -2.95 -4.32
N GLY A 91 -25.79 -4.07 -4.20
CA GLY A 91 -25.35 -5.36 -4.71
C GLY A 91 -25.08 -5.37 -6.23
N MET A 92 -25.92 -4.68 -7.01
CA MET A 92 -25.69 -4.51 -8.45
C MET A 92 -24.43 -3.68 -8.74
N VAL A 93 -24.22 -2.57 -8.02
CA VAL A 93 -23.03 -1.73 -8.16
C VAL A 93 -21.77 -2.55 -7.90
N LEU A 94 -21.76 -3.38 -6.84
CA LEU A 94 -20.64 -4.27 -6.54
C LEU A 94 -20.46 -5.32 -7.65
N HIS A 95 -21.53 -5.94 -8.13
CA HIS A 95 -21.44 -6.93 -9.19
C HIS A 95 -20.83 -6.36 -10.48
N TYR A 96 -21.13 -5.11 -10.80
CA TYR A 96 -20.57 -4.44 -11.99
C TYR A 96 -19.17 -3.84 -11.78
N GLY A 97 -18.44 -4.23 -10.73
CA GLY A 97 -17.07 -3.80 -10.51
C GLY A 97 -16.95 -2.31 -10.22
N LYS A 98 -17.82 -1.78 -9.36
CA LYS A 98 -17.85 -0.36 -8.98
C LYS A 98 -17.84 -0.20 -7.48
N ILE A 99 -17.68 1.05 -7.02
CA ILE A 99 -17.77 1.38 -5.59
C ILE A 99 -19.21 1.78 -5.24
N ALA A 100 -19.79 1.04 -4.30
CA ALA A 100 -21.08 1.37 -3.71
C ALA A 100 -20.88 2.33 -2.53
N GLU A 101 -21.11 3.62 -2.73
CA GLU A 101 -21.16 4.56 -1.61
C GLU A 101 -22.53 4.48 -0.94
N MET A 102 -22.55 3.85 0.22
CA MET A 102 -23.74 3.73 1.09
C MET A 102 -23.40 4.30 2.46
N ARG A 103 -24.21 5.21 2.97
CA ARG A 103 -23.97 5.81 4.27
C ARG A 103 -23.80 4.75 5.36
N THR A 104 -23.02 5.06 6.37
CA THR A 104 -22.83 4.18 7.52
C THR A 104 -24.18 3.83 8.15
N GLY A 105 -24.40 2.57 8.50
CA GLY A 105 -25.66 2.08 9.03
C GLY A 105 -26.70 1.65 7.97
N GLU A 106 -26.40 1.70 6.67
CA GLU A 106 -27.28 1.20 5.59
C GLU A 106 -27.13 -0.32 5.33
N GLY A 107 -26.37 -1.04 6.14
CA GLY A 107 -26.21 -2.50 6.08
C GLY A 107 -25.32 -2.99 4.94
N LYS A 108 -24.15 -2.34 4.72
CA LYS A 108 -23.16 -2.71 3.69
C LYS A 108 -22.76 -4.20 3.75
N THR A 109 -22.55 -4.76 4.95
CA THR A 109 -22.20 -6.18 5.14
C THR A 109 -23.23 -7.10 4.51
N LEU A 110 -24.53 -6.78 4.67
CA LEU A 110 -25.62 -7.53 4.06
C LEU A 110 -25.67 -7.33 2.53
N VAL A 111 -25.36 -6.13 2.04
CA VAL A 111 -25.29 -5.82 0.60
C VAL A 111 -24.24 -6.66 -0.11
N ALA A 112 -23.08 -6.85 0.50
CA ALA A 112 -22.00 -7.67 -0.06
C ALA A 112 -22.47 -9.10 -0.38
N THR A 113 -23.43 -9.65 0.38
CA THR A 113 -23.91 -11.02 0.17
C THR A 113 -24.53 -11.23 -1.21
N LEU A 114 -25.19 -10.23 -1.75
CA LEU A 114 -25.82 -10.30 -3.08
C LEU A 114 -24.78 -10.49 -4.20
N ALA A 115 -23.75 -9.65 -4.19
CA ALA A 115 -22.69 -9.71 -5.20
C ALA A 115 -21.80 -10.97 -5.00
N ALA A 116 -21.48 -11.30 -3.75
CA ALA A 116 -20.70 -12.48 -3.43
C ALA A 116 -21.41 -13.77 -3.85
N TYR A 117 -22.68 -13.93 -3.51
CA TYR A 117 -23.49 -15.07 -3.94
C TYR A 117 -23.49 -15.24 -5.46
N LEU A 118 -23.87 -14.19 -6.20
CA LEU A 118 -23.95 -14.24 -7.66
C LEU A 118 -22.62 -14.61 -8.32
N ASN A 119 -21.52 -14.02 -7.87
CA ASN A 119 -20.21 -14.26 -8.48
C ASN A 119 -19.59 -15.60 -8.05
N ALA A 120 -19.92 -16.11 -6.87
CA ALA A 120 -19.52 -17.44 -6.40
C ALA A 120 -20.10 -18.57 -7.25
N LEU A 121 -21.22 -18.35 -7.95
CA LEU A 121 -21.81 -19.34 -8.87
C LEU A 121 -20.86 -19.77 -9.99
N SER A 122 -19.88 -18.94 -10.31
CA SER A 122 -18.83 -19.26 -11.31
C SER A 122 -17.85 -20.34 -10.84
N GLY A 123 -17.79 -20.67 -9.54
CA GLY A 123 -16.84 -21.62 -8.95
C GLY A 123 -15.40 -21.13 -8.86
N ARG A 124 -15.09 -19.90 -9.33
CA ARG A 124 -13.74 -19.34 -9.39
C ARG A 124 -13.28 -18.65 -8.11
N GLY A 125 -14.14 -18.59 -7.08
CA GLY A 125 -13.86 -17.95 -5.80
C GLY A 125 -14.16 -16.45 -5.76
N VAL A 126 -14.61 -16.02 -4.59
CA VAL A 126 -14.88 -14.61 -4.27
C VAL A 126 -14.18 -14.27 -2.96
N HIS A 127 -13.39 -13.20 -2.95
CA HIS A 127 -12.77 -12.68 -1.75
C HIS A 127 -13.56 -11.49 -1.21
N VAL A 128 -13.90 -11.53 0.08
CA VAL A 128 -14.48 -10.39 0.80
C VAL A 128 -13.41 -9.85 1.74
N VAL A 129 -12.91 -8.67 1.41
CA VAL A 129 -11.74 -8.08 2.07
C VAL A 129 -12.19 -7.11 3.14
N THR A 130 -11.66 -7.26 4.35
CA THR A 130 -11.95 -6.42 5.52
C THR A 130 -10.65 -5.79 6.07
N VAL A 131 -10.80 -4.82 6.98
CA VAL A 131 -9.65 -4.09 7.54
C VAL A 131 -8.97 -4.79 8.74
N ASN A 132 -9.59 -5.80 9.33
CA ASN A 132 -9.01 -6.56 10.44
C ASN A 132 -9.63 -7.94 10.61
N ASP A 133 -8.92 -8.82 11.34
CA ASP A 133 -9.31 -10.21 11.60
C ASP A 133 -10.65 -10.34 12.30
N TYR A 134 -10.94 -9.45 13.25
CA TYR A 134 -12.21 -9.47 13.98
C TYR A 134 -13.42 -9.30 13.05
N LEU A 135 -13.34 -8.35 12.11
CA LEU A 135 -14.41 -8.13 11.13
C LEU A 135 -14.49 -9.28 10.13
N ALA A 136 -13.37 -9.82 9.69
CA ALA A 136 -13.33 -10.96 8.78
C ALA A 136 -14.04 -12.17 9.40
N GLN A 137 -13.70 -12.51 10.64
CA GLN A 137 -14.32 -13.63 11.36
C GLN A 137 -15.81 -13.38 11.64
N ARG A 138 -16.15 -12.23 12.22
CA ARG A 138 -17.54 -11.85 12.54
C ARG A 138 -18.45 -11.91 11.31
N ASP A 139 -18.01 -11.30 10.23
CA ASP A 139 -18.84 -11.18 9.02
C ASP A 139 -18.95 -12.54 8.30
N ALA A 140 -17.89 -13.34 8.30
CA ALA A 140 -17.94 -14.72 7.79
C ALA A 140 -18.88 -15.61 8.60
N GLU A 141 -18.84 -15.57 9.93
CA GLU A 141 -19.73 -16.34 10.80
C GLU A 141 -21.19 -15.90 10.63
N TRP A 142 -21.43 -14.61 10.54
CA TRP A 142 -22.78 -14.05 10.42
C TRP A 142 -23.37 -14.27 9.04
N MET A 143 -22.70 -13.85 7.99
CA MET A 143 -23.18 -14.01 6.61
C MET A 143 -23.02 -15.44 6.11
N GLY A 144 -22.10 -16.21 6.67
CA GLY A 144 -21.89 -17.62 6.38
C GLY A 144 -23.15 -18.48 6.61
N LYS A 145 -23.99 -18.11 7.56
CA LYS A 145 -25.30 -18.77 7.76
C LYS A 145 -26.16 -18.72 6.50
N LEU A 146 -26.17 -17.58 5.81
CA LEU A 146 -26.87 -17.37 4.55
C LEU A 146 -26.26 -18.19 3.40
N TYR A 147 -24.95 -18.13 3.24
CA TYR A 147 -24.24 -18.82 2.16
C TYR A 147 -24.33 -20.34 2.33
N ASN A 148 -24.11 -20.86 3.53
CA ASN A 148 -24.23 -22.28 3.83
C ASN A 148 -25.66 -22.78 3.61
N PHE A 149 -26.68 -21.98 3.96
CA PHE A 149 -28.07 -22.31 3.65
C PHE A 149 -28.31 -22.44 2.14
N LEU A 150 -27.67 -21.61 1.34
CA LEU A 150 -27.72 -21.65 -0.13
C LEU A 150 -26.77 -22.69 -0.75
N GLY A 151 -26.05 -23.46 0.06
CA GLY A 151 -25.14 -24.52 -0.42
C GLY A 151 -23.80 -24.02 -0.94
N LEU A 152 -23.34 -22.84 -0.51
CA LEU A 152 -21.99 -22.32 -0.77
C LEU A 152 -21.11 -22.50 0.46
N SER A 153 -19.84 -22.84 0.23
CA SER A 153 -18.81 -22.93 1.27
C SER A 153 -18.23 -21.56 1.59
N VAL A 154 -17.90 -21.35 2.87
CA VAL A 154 -17.29 -20.11 3.36
C VAL A 154 -15.99 -20.44 4.10
N GLY A 155 -14.91 -19.78 3.72
CA GLY A 155 -13.62 -19.82 4.39
C GLY A 155 -13.30 -18.48 5.06
N VAL A 156 -12.44 -18.51 6.07
CA VAL A 156 -11.91 -17.33 6.74
C VAL A 156 -10.40 -17.41 6.72
N ASN A 157 -9.76 -16.36 6.27
CA ASN A 157 -8.30 -16.20 6.25
C ASN A 157 -7.90 -15.16 7.27
N LEU A 158 -7.28 -15.61 8.37
CA LEU A 158 -6.82 -14.76 9.48
C LEU A 158 -5.30 -14.83 9.60
N SER A 159 -4.74 -13.86 10.32
CA SER A 159 -3.33 -13.89 10.71
C SER A 159 -2.98 -15.14 11.52
N GLN A 160 -1.76 -15.64 11.36
CA GLN A 160 -1.21 -16.79 12.13
C GLN A 160 -1.95 -18.13 11.92
N MET A 161 -2.75 -18.29 10.87
CA MET A 161 -3.32 -19.60 10.52
C MET A 161 -2.26 -20.49 9.89
N ASP A 162 -2.37 -21.81 10.17
CA ASP A 162 -1.53 -22.83 9.52
C ASP A 162 -1.86 -22.95 8.02
N HIS A 163 -0.89 -23.50 7.28
CA HIS A 163 -0.96 -23.62 5.84
C HIS A 163 -2.18 -24.41 5.35
N GLY A 164 -2.44 -25.58 5.93
CA GLY A 164 -3.56 -26.45 5.52
C GLY A 164 -4.93 -25.79 5.74
N THR A 165 -5.07 -25.05 6.83
CA THR A 165 -6.29 -24.28 7.12
C THR A 165 -6.47 -23.12 6.14
N LYS A 166 -5.39 -22.44 5.75
CA LYS A 166 -5.42 -21.41 4.71
C LYS A 166 -5.81 -21.97 3.35
N GLN A 167 -5.23 -23.11 2.94
CA GLN A 167 -5.62 -23.78 1.70
C GLN A 167 -7.11 -24.10 1.68
N ALA A 168 -7.64 -24.68 2.75
CA ALA A 168 -9.07 -24.98 2.87
C ALA A 168 -9.93 -23.71 2.79
N ALA A 169 -9.50 -22.60 3.40
CA ALA A 169 -10.18 -21.33 3.34
C ALA A 169 -10.22 -20.74 1.92
N TYR A 170 -9.13 -20.82 1.18
CA TYR A 170 -9.08 -20.36 -0.22
C TYR A 170 -9.81 -21.29 -1.19
N ALA A 171 -9.92 -22.59 -0.87
CA ALA A 171 -10.71 -23.54 -1.67
C ALA A 171 -12.22 -23.30 -1.58
N ALA A 172 -12.69 -22.56 -0.56
CA ALA A 172 -14.10 -22.23 -0.38
C ALA A 172 -14.65 -21.34 -1.53
N ASP A 173 -15.97 -21.34 -1.72
CA ASP A 173 -16.63 -20.50 -2.72
C ASP A 173 -16.46 -19.00 -2.41
N ILE A 174 -16.49 -18.65 -1.12
CA ILE A 174 -16.34 -17.28 -0.62
C ILE A 174 -15.32 -17.30 0.53
N THR A 175 -14.30 -16.47 0.43
CA THR A 175 -13.26 -16.35 1.45
C THR A 175 -13.26 -14.94 2.03
N TYR A 176 -13.46 -14.82 3.33
CA TYR A 176 -13.29 -13.59 4.10
C TYR A 176 -11.86 -13.51 4.61
N GLY A 177 -11.28 -12.32 4.60
CA GLY A 177 -9.93 -12.11 5.14
C GLY A 177 -9.56 -10.64 5.19
N THR A 178 -8.39 -10.34 5.74
CA THR A 178 -7.86 -8.98 5.77
C THR A 178 -7.09 -8.66 4.50
N ASN A 179 -7.04 -7.38 4.15
CA ASN A 179 -6.23 -6.89 3.04
C ASN A 179 -4.76 -7.32 3.15
N ASN A 180 -4.20 -7.28 4.37
CA ASN A 180 -2.81 -7.67 4.64
C ASN A 180 -2.60 -9.16 4.36
N GLU A 181 -3.44 -10.05 4.92
CA GLU A 181 -3.28 -11.49 4.74
C GLU A 181 -3.43 -11.93 3.29
N PHE A 182 -4.41 -11.38 2.56
CA PHE A 182 -4.53 -11.65 1.13
C PHE A 182 -3.28 -11.25 0.35
N GLY A 183 -2.70 -10.11 0.65
CA GLY A 183 -1.50 -9.63 -0.02
C GLY A 183 -0.24 -10.39 0.41
N PHE A 184 -0.09 -10.73 1.69
CA PHE A 184 1.03 -11.54 2.18
C PHE A 184 0.97 -12.97 1.66
N ASP A 185 -0.22 -13.57 1.57
CA ASP A 185 -0.38 -14.91 1.00
C ASP A 185 -0.01 -14.92 -0.49
N TYR A 186 -0.35 -13.85 -1.24
CA TYR A 186 0.12 -13.71 -2.62
C TYR A 186 1.64 -13.69 -2.71
N LEU A 187 2.31 -12.93 -1.84
CA LEU A 187 3.77 -12.89 -1.83
C LEU A 187 4.35 -14.25 -1.44
N ARG A 188 3.80 -14.91 -0.40
CA ARG A 188 4.21 -16.26 0.02
C ARG A 188 4.07 -17.28 -1.09
N ASP A 189 2.94 -17.30 -1.80
CA ASP A 189 2.68 -18.21 -2.92
C ASP A 189 3.69 -18.08 -4.07
N ASN A 190 4.29 -16.89 -4.23
CA ASN A 190 5.33 -16.66 -5.22
C ASN A 190 6.76 -16.93 -4.69
N MET A 191 6.88 -17.45 -3.46
CA MET A 191 8.16 -17.84 -2.86
C MET A 191 8.24 -19.34 -2.58
N VAL A 192 7.18 -20.13 -2.80
CA VAL A 192 7.15 -21.57 -2.59
C VAL A 192 7.93 -22.32 -3.66
N TYR A 193 8.48 -23.49 -3.32
CA TYR A 193 9.25 -24.36 -4.23
C TYR A 193 8.42 -25.52 -4.81
N GLU A 194 7.20 -25.72 -4.29
CA GLU A 194 6.26 -26.72 -4.77
C GLU A 194 4.93 -26.11 -5.14
N THR A 195 4.28 -26.59 -6.19
CA THR A 195 2.97 -26.10 -6.64
C THR A 195 1.88 -26.34 -5.62
N ASP A 196 1.95 -27.46 -4.89
CA ASP A 196 0.96 -27.86 -3.89
C ASP A 196 1.08 -27.04 -2.59
N ALA A 197 2.20 -26.35 -2.41
CA ALA A 197 2.39 -25.42 -1.30
C ALA A 197 1.71 -24.06 -1.49
N ARG A 198 1.14 -23.78 -2.66
CA ARG A 198 0.34 -22.57 -2.88
C ARG A 198 -0.99 -22.66 -2.17
N VAL A 199 -1.44 -21.55 -1.59
CA VAL A 199 -2.74 -21.46 -0.90
C VAL A 199 -3.80 -20.76 -1.76
N GLN A 200 -3.43 -19.74 -2.56
CA GLN A 200 -4.38 -18.96 -3.34
C GLN A 200 -4.71 -19.61 -4.69
N ARG A 201 -5.97 -19.46 -5.09
CA ARG A 201 -6.42 -19.68 -6.46
C ARG A 201 -6.24 -18.40 -7.30
N PRO A 202 -6.36 -18.46 -8.63
CA PRO A 202 -6.31 -17.26 -9.47
C PRO A 202 -7.31 -16.20 -9.00
N LEU A 203 -6.86 -14.94 -8.92
CA LEU A 203 -7.62 -13.81 -8.38
C LEU A 203 -8.78 -13.45 -9.30
N ASN A 204 -10.01 -13.85 -8.94
CA ASN A 204 -11.20 -13.65 -9.75
C ASN A 204 -11.97 -12.40 -9.36
N PHE A 205 -12.64 -12.38 -8.21
CA PHE A 205 -13.47 -11.26 -7.79
C PHE A 205 -13.20 -10.88 -6.33
N ALA A 206 -12.96 -9.60 -6.08
CA ALA A 206 -12.85 -9.05 -4.73
C ALA A 206 -13.94 -8.01 -4.46
N VAL A 207 -14.54 -8.11 -3.28
CA VAL A 207 -15.40 -7.09 -2.69
C VAL A 207 -14.67 -6.51 -1.48
N VAL A 208 -14.24 -5.26 -1.59
CA VAL A 208 -13.47 -4.58 -0.53
C VAL A 208 -14.42 -3.79 0.36
N ASP A 209 -14.56 -4.19 1.62
CA ASP A 209 -15.30 -3.40 2.62
C ASP A 209 -14.42 -2.27 3.17
N GLU A 210 -15.05 -1.13 3.45
CA GLU A 210 -14.33 0.10 3.82
C GLU A 210 -13.20 0.41 2.81
N VAL A 211 -13.56 0.37 1.52
CA VAL A 211 -12.61 0.50 0.39
C VAL A 211 -11.73 1.76 0.45
N ASP A 212 -12.22 2.83 1.05
CA ASP A 212 -11.48 4.07 1.28
C ASP A 212 -10.37 3.93 2.34
N SER A 213 -10.54 3.05 3.34
CA SER A 213 -9.44 2.72 4.25
C SER A 213 -8.35 1.95 3.54
N ILE A 214 -8.74 0.87 2.88
CA ILE A 214 -7.79 -0.10 2.31
C ILE A 214 -7.07 0.50 1.10
N LEU A 215 -7.82 1.10 0.17
CA LEU A 215 -7.24 1.56 -1.11
C LEU A 215 -6.71 3.01 -1.09
N ILE A 216 -6.98 3.78 -0.03
CA ILE A 216 -6.49 5.16 0.11
C ILE A 216 -5.58 5.30 1.33
N ASP A 217 -6.09 5.02 2.55
CA ASP A 217 -5.31 5.30 3.77
C ASP A 217 -4.13 4.33 3.93
N GLU A 218 -4.38 3.03 3.82
CA GLU A 218 -3.37 1.99 3.98
C GLU A 218 -2.51 1.81 2.71
N ALA A 219 -2.97 2.31 1.57
CA ALA A 219 -2.24 2.25 0.31
C ALA A 219 -1.09 3.28 0.19
N ARG A 220 -0.62 3.83 1.30
CA ARG A 220 0.57 4.69 1.37
C ARG A 220 1.87 3.90 1.47
N THR A 221 1.81 2.67 1.93
CA THR A 221 2.95 1.80 2.19
C THR A 221 2.77 0.45 1.50
N PRO A 222 3.81 -0.14 0.93
CA PRO A 222 3.74 -1.49 0.37
C PRO A 222 3.66 -2.53 1.48
N LEU A 223 3.20 -3.73 1.11
CA LEU A 223 3.40 -4.95 1.88
C LEU A 223 4.82 -5.44 1.62
N ILE A 224 5.57 -5.72 2.67
CA ILE A 224 6.95 -6.17 2.57
C ILE A 224 7.13 -7.43 3.41
N ILE A 225 7.71 -8.45 2.79
CA ILE A 225 8.29 -9.60 3.49
C ILE A 225 9.79 -9.37 3.51
N SER A 226 10.36 -9.26 4.70
CA SER A 226 11.81 -9.12 4.89
C SER A 226 12.37 -10.30 5.67
N GLY A 227 13.56 -10.67 5.33
CA GLY A 227 14.33 -11.72 6.01
C GLY A 227 15.76 -11.28 6.24
N GLN A 228 16.54 -12.15 6.87
CA GLN A 228 17.92 -11.88 7.16
C GLN A 228 18.72 -11.79 5.84
N ALA A 229 19.47 -10.71 5.64
CA ALA A 229 20.35 -10.55 4.48
C ALA A 229 21.62 -11.38 4.65
N GLU A 230 22.33 -11.58 3.55
CA GLU A 230 23.71 -12.07 3.58
C GLU A 230 24.60 -11.14 4.41
N ASP A 231 25.63 -11.70 5.03
CA ASP A 231 26.48 -11.01 5.99
C ASP A 231 27.43 -10.02 5.28
N HIS A 232 27.03 -8.76 5.16
CA HIS A 232 27.85 -7.65 4.66
C HIS A 232 28.63 -6.93 5.78
N THR A 233 28.79 -7.55 6.94
CA THR A 233 29.48 -6.97 8.12
C THR A 233 30.87 -6.44 7.77
N GLU A 234 31.63 -7.16 6.96
CA GLU A 234 32.98 -6.74 6.54
C GLU A 234 32.94 -5.42 5.74
N LEU A 235 31.95 -5.22 4.90
CA LEU A 235 31.80 -4.01 4.09
C LEU A 235 31.50 -2.79 4.97
N TYR A 236 30.61 -2.90 5.96
CA TYR A 236 30.38 -1.84 6.94
C TYR A 236 31.64 -1.46 7.72
N VAL A 237 32.42 -2.46 8.13
CA VAL A 237 33.70 -2.21 8.83
C VAL A 237 34.69 -1.48 7.95
N ARG A 238 34.81 -1.88 6.68
CA ARG A 238 35.69 -1.20 5.71
C ARG A 238 35.23 0.23 5.42
N MET A 239 33.94 0.42 5.18
CA MET A 239 33.38 1.77 4.89
C MET A 239 33.46 2.72 6.07
N ASN A 240 33.49 2.22 7.30
CA ASN A 240 33.69 3.03 8.50
C ASN A 240 35.03 3.82 8.50
N ALA A 241 36.02 3.35 7.73
CA ALA A 241 37.33 4.04 7.61
C ALA A 241 37.31 5.26 6.67
N LEU A 242 36.28 5.37 5.82
CA LEU A 242 36.22 6.44 4.78
C LEU A 242 35.84 7.82 5.35
N PRO A 243 34.79 8.01 6.18
CA PRO A 243 34.34 9.32 6.63
C PRO A 243 35.41 10.17 7.34
N PRO A 244 36.29 9.60 8.21
CA PRO A 244 37.35 10.39 8.86
C PRO A 244 38.37 10.99 7.92
N LEU A 245 38.48 10.50 6.68
CA LEU A 245 39.44 10.93 5.68
C LEU A 245 38.86 12.02 4.76
N LEU A 246 37.56 12.32 4.88
CA LEU A 246 36.89 13.35 4.09
C LEU A 246 36.66 14.61 4.92
N GLU A 247 36.81 15.79 4.29
CA GLU A 247 36.63 17.09 4.93
C GLU A 247 35.29 17.73 4.60
N ARG A 248 34.63 18.34 5.60
CA ARG A 248 33.38 19.07 5.40
C ARG A 248 33.61 20.38 4.67
N GLN A 249 32.81 20.66 3.62
CA GLN A 249 32.71 21.98 2.98
C GLN A 249 31.94 22.94 3.90
N ILE A 250 32.41 24.17 4.02
CA ILE A 250 31.75 25.25 4.76
C ILE A 250 31.27 26.29 3.75
N GLY A 251 30.00 26.67 3.86
CA GLY A 251 29.29 27.57 2.95
C GLY A 251 28.56 26.84 1.82
N GLU A 252 27.48 27.43 1.36
CA GLU A 252 26.68 26.92 0.26
C GLU A 252 27.16 27.53 -1.07
N GLU A 253 27.36 26.69 -2.07
CA GLU A 253 27.69 27.11 -3.41
C GLU A 253 26.47 27.73 -4.09
N LYS A 254 26.58 29.03 -4.45
CA LYS A 254 25.52 29.71 -5.19
C LYS A 254 25.72 29.46 -6.70
N ALA A 255 24.62 29.68 -7.46
CA ALA A 255 24.62 29.50 -8.90
C ALA A 255 25.69 30.33 -9.68
N ASP A 256 26.32 31.29 -9.04
CA ASP A 256 27.42 32.12 -9.55
C ASP A 256 28.81 31.63 -9.11
N GLY A 257 28.91 30.48 -8.46
CA GLY A 257 30.15 29.90 -7.95
C GLY A 257 30.69 30.61 -6.70
N THR A 258 29.94 31.51 -6.08
CA THR A 258 30.30 32.20 -4.84
C THR A 258 29.58 31.56 -3.62
N GLY A 259 30.12 31.81 -2.43
CA GLY A 259 29.48 31.39 -1.17
C GLY A 259 30.18 30.23 -0.44
N VAL A 260 31.13 29.56 -1.07
CA VAL A 260 31.98 28.56 -0.42
C VAL A 260 33.06 29.26 0.41
N GLU A 261 32.99 29.14 1.73
CA GLU A 261 33.99 29.73 2.64
C GLU A 261 35.25 28.84 2.75
N LYS A 262 35.04 27.52 2.80
CA LYS A 262 36.09 26.49 2.79
C LYS A 262 35.64 25.34 1.88
N PRO A 263 36.38 25.07 0.77
CA PRO A 263 36.09 23.88 -0.04
C PRO A 263 36.31 22.59 0.77
N GLY A 264 35.57 21.57 0.46
CA GLY A 264 35.61 20.28 1.15
C GLY A 264 35.02 19.15 0.31
N ASP A 265 35.11 17.95 0.82
CA ASP A 265 34.73 16.72 0.13
C ASP A 265 33.22 16.41 0.25
N TYR A 266 32.53 16.99 1.25
CA TYR A 266 31.08 16.79 1.39
C TYR A 266 30.38 18.01 1.98
N THR A 267 29.09 18.16 1.62
CA THR A 267 28.15 19.15 2.19
C THR A 267 27.17 18.48 3.10
N LEU A 268 26.67 19.20 4.12
CA LEU A 268 25.75 18.70 5.12
C LEU A 268 24.47 19.53 5.11
N ASP A 269 23.35 18.88 4.84
CA ASP A 269 22.02 19.44 5.08
C ASP A 269 21.49 18.93 6.45
N GLU A 270 21.70 19.73 7.49
CA GLU A 270 21.27 19.40 8.85
C GLU A 270 19.74 19.36 8.99
N LYS A 271 19.00 20.14 8.19
CA LYS A 271 17.53 20.17 8.19
C LYS A 271 16.92 18.95 7.51
N GLY A 272 17.45 18.57 6.35
CA GLY A 272 17.05 17.39 5.60
C GLY A 272 17.72 16.10 6.08
N ARG A 273 18.66 16.17 7.04
CA ARG A 273 19.47 15.04 7.51
C ARG A 273 20.12 14.25 6.37
N GLN A 274 20.67 14.98 5.42
CA GLN A 274 21.32 14.42 4.25
C GLN A 274 22.77 14.91 4.14
N VAL A 275 23.59 14.04 3.56
CA VAL A 275 25.00 14.34 3.25
C VAL A 275 25.17 14.18 1.75
N PHE A 276 25.87 15.10 1.12
CA PHE A 276 26.16 15.04 -0.31
C PHE A 276 27.67 15.18 -0.51
N LEU A 277 28.26 14.27 -1.29
CA LEU A 277 29.62 14.39 -1.74
C LEU A 277 29.73 15.54 -2.76
N THR A 278 30.77 16.33 -2.68
CA THR A 278 31.16 17.31 -3.71
C THR A 278 31.88 16.60 -4.85
N GLU A 279 32.16 17.28 -5.96
CA GLU A 279 32.91 16.72 -7.08
C GLU A 279 34.28 16.21 -6.62
N SER A 280 35.00 17.01 -5.81
CA SER A 280 36.28 16.59 -5.21
C SER A 280 36.14 15.42 -4.24
N GLY A 281 35.02 15.36 -3.51
CA GLY A 281 34.71 14.25 -2.62
C GLY A 281 34.43 12.94 -3.36
N HIS A 282 33.78 13.00 -4.50
CA HIS A 282 33.57 11.84 -5.38
C HIS A 282 34.90 11.28 -5.87
N GLU A 283 35.74 12.14 -6.49
CA GLU A 283 37.06 11.73 -6.99
C GLU A 283 37.94 11.11 -5.89
N LYS A 284 37.87 11.67 -4.68
CA LYS A 284 38.62 11.16 -3.55
C LYS A 284 38.10 9.84 -3.03
N ALA A 285 36.75 9.68 -2.91
CA ALA A 285 36.11 8.45 -2.49
C ALA A 285 36.36 7.32 -3.50
N GLU A 286 36.18 7.58 -4.80
CA GLU A 286 36.44 6.61 -5.88
C GLU A 286 37.90 6.14 -5.90
N ARG A 287 38.85 7.04 -5.77
CA ARG A 287 40.27 6.69 -5.68
C ARG A 287 40.57 5.79 -4.48
N MET A 288 40.00 6.09 -3.31
CA MET A 288 40.22 5.29 -2.10
C MET A 288 39.58 3.91 -2.21
N LEU A 289 38.36 3.83 -2.78
CA LEU A 289 37.70 2.56 -3.03
C LEU A 289 38.47 1.69 -4.03
N ALA A 290 39.06 2.31 -5.05
CA ALA A 290 39.96 1.63 -5.98
C ALA A 290 41.24 1.12 -5.29
N GLU A 291 41.89 1.94 -4.43
CA GLU A 291 43.03 1.52 -3.62
C GLU A 291 42.67 0.34 -2.67
N TRP A 292 41.42 0.26 -2.22
CA TRP A 292 40.94 -0.88 -1.40
C TRP A 292 40.51 -2.08 -2.24
N GLY A 293 40.55 -1.98 -3.57
CA GLY A 293 40.16 -3.05 -4.49
C GLY A 293 38.67 -3.32 -4.53
N LEU A 294 37.84 -2.35 -4.18
CA LEU A 294 36.38 -2.46 -4.15
C LEU A 294 35.74 -1.98 -5.46
N ILE A 295 36.44 -1.11 -6.23
CA ILE A 295 36.03 -0.68 -7.58
C ILE A 295 37.24 -0.74 -8.51
N GLY A 296 37.01 -0.80 -9.82
CA GLY A 296 38.07 -0.74 -10.83
C GLY A 296 38.67 0.66 -10.95
N GLU A 297 39.91 0.74 -11.39
CA GLU A 297 40.59 2.03 -11.67
C GLU A 297 39.83 2.83 -12.74
N GLY A 298 39.32 4.01 -12.39
CA GLY A 298 38.57 4.88 -13.30
C GLY A 298 37.07 4.51 -13.39
N GLU A 299 36.58 3.55 -12.62
CA GLU A 299 35.15 3.27 -12.48
C GLU A 299 34.45 4.31 -11.59
N SER A 300 33.25 4.72 -12.00
CA SER A 300 32.46 5.63 -11.19
C SER A 300 31.70 4.90 -10.08
N LEU A 301 31.63 5.50 -8.90
CA LEU A 301 30.80 5.06 -7.77
C LEU A 301 29.30 5.02 -8.14
N TYR A 302 28.89 5.79 -9.16
CA TYR A 302 27.52 5.83 -9.66
C TYR A 302 27.24 4.83 -10.79
N ALA A 303 28.18 3.98 -11.16
CA ALA A 303 27.95 2.91 -12.10
C ALA A 303 26.91 1.92 -11.51
N PRO A 304 26.03 1.32 -12.33
CA PRO A 304 24.99 0.41 -11.85
C PRO A 304 25.52 -0.72 -10.95
N GLN A 305 26.70 -1.28 -11.27
CA GLN A 305 27.34 -2.32 -10.46
C GLN A 305 27.81 -1.84 -9.08
N ASN A 306 28.05 -0.53 -8.90
CA ASN A 306 28.59 0.06 -7.69
C ASN A 306 27.52 0.68 -6.77
N ILE A 307 26.23 0.54 -7.09
CA ILE A 307 25.11 1.14 -6.32
C ILE A 307 25.14 0.70 -4.86
N THR A 308 25.43 -0.56 -4.58
CA THR A 308 25.54 -1.09 -3.21
C THR A 308 26.69 -0.41 -2.45
N LEU A 309 27.86 -0.24 -3.07
CA LEU A 309 28.99 0.48 -2.47
C LEU A 309 28.65 1.94 -2.18
N MET A 310 27.98 2.61 -3.10
CA MET A 310 27.51 3.98 -2.92
C MET A 310 26.60 4.09 -1.68
N HIS A 311 25.67 3.14 -1.53
CA HIS A 311 24.81 3.07 -0.35
C HIS A 311 25.59 2.97 0.96
N HIS A 312 26.56 2.06 1.04
CA HIS A 312 27.41 1.91 2.24
C HIS A 312 28.28 3.16 2.53
N VAL A 313 28.78 3.82 1.50
CA VAL A 313 29.52 5.10 1.65
C VAL A 313 28.64 6.18 2.28
N TYR A 314 27.41 6.36 1.75
CA TYR A 314 26.48 7.34 2.30
C TYR A 314 25.97 6.95 3.70
N ALA A 315 25.72 5.68 3.98
CA ALA A 315 25.36 5.22 5.32
C ALA A 315 26.46 5.51 6.35
N ALA A 316 27.72 5.24 6.00
CA ALA A 316 28.87 5.55 6.84
C ALA A 316 29.06 7.07 7.05
N LEU A 317 28.93 7.87 5.99
CA LEU A 317 28.99 9.33 6.08
C LEU A 317 27.90 9.89 6.98
N ARG A 318 26.64 9.45 6.81
CA ARG A 318 25.51 9.86 7.66
C ARG A 318 25.73 9.49 9.12
N ALA A 319 26.21 8.26 9.39
CA ALA A 319 26.50 7.79 10.76
C ALA A 319 27.54 8.68 11.46
N HIS A 320 28.59 9.13 10.75
CA HIS A 320 29.66 9.95 11.32
C HIS A 320 29.30 11.43 11.44
N THR A 321 28.50 11.97 10.52
CA THR A 321 28.26 13.43 10.40
C THR A 321 26.97 13.91 11.02
N LEU A 322 25.93 13.04 11.13
CA LEU A 322 24.59 13.41 11.55
C LEU A 322 24.10 12.71 12.82
N PHE A 323 24.73 11.59 13.22
CA PHE A 323 24.30 10.81 14.37
C PHE A 323 25.39 10.77 15.45
N PHE A 324 25.07 11.28 16.63
CA PHE A 324 26.04 11.44 17.72
C PHE A 324 25.59 10.66 18.96
N LEU A 325 26.58 10.03 19.63
CA LEU A 325 26.41 9.32 20.88
C LEU A 325 25.83 10.28 21.96
N ASP A 326 24.99 9.73 22.84
CA ASP A 326 24.31 10.43 23.95
C ASP A 326 23.31 11.53 23.48
N GLN A 327 23.15 11.71 22.18
CA GLN A 327 22.20 12.65 21.60
C GLN A 327 21.10 11.92 20.80
N HIS A 328 21.52 11.09 19.84
CA HIS A 328 20.60 10.37 18.95
C HIS A 328 20.51 8.87 19.31
N TYR A 329 21.51 8.36 20.00
CA TYR A 329 21.57 6.97 20.48
C TYR A 329 22.49 6.85 21.67
N VAL A 330 22.37 5.73 22.38
CA VAL A 330 23.27 5.29 23.44
C VAL A 330 23.77 3.89 23.16
N VAL A 331 24.94 3.52 23.70
CA VAL A 331 25.47 2.17 23.61
C VAL A 331 25.28 1.49 24.97
N GLN A 332 24.47 0.44 25.03
CA GLN A 332 24.24 -0.35 26.24
C GLN A 332 24.31 -1.85 25.92
N ASN A 333 24.95 -2.64 26.76
CA ASN A 333 25.10 -4.09 26.57
C ASN A 333 25.70 -4.49 25.21
N ASN A 334 26.58 -3.68 24.65
CA ASN A 334 27.17 -3.85 23.31
C ASN A 334 26.14 -3.77 22.16
N GLU A 335 25.06 -3.00 22.36
CA GLU A 335 24.04 -2.71 21.35
C GLU A 335 23.80 -1.21 21.27
N VAL A 336 23.50 -0.72 20.06
CA VAL A 336 23.07 0.65 19.81
C VAL A 336 21.58 0.76 20.07
N ILE A 337 21.15 1.65 20.96
CA ILE A 337 19.75 1.92 21.29
C ILE A 337 19.41 3.35 20.91
N ILE A 338 18.40 3.54 20.08
CA ILE A 338 17.95 4.84 19.60
C ILE A 338 17.35 5.66 20.77
N VAL A 339 17.64 6.95 20.81
CA VAL A 339 17.02 7.93 21.69
C VAL A 339 15.99 8.71 20.88
N ASP A 340 14.74 8.75 21.35
CA ASP A 340 13.69 9.60 20.76
C ASP A 340 14.00 11.07 21.01
N GLU A 341 14.17 11.85 19.97
CA GLU A 341 14.58 13.25 20.04
C GLU A 341 13.56 14.16 20.75
N PHE A 342 12.28 13.81 20.69
CA PHE A 342 11.21 14.61 21.28
C PHE A 342 10.98 14.29 22.76
N THR A 343 11.13 13.02 23.14
CA THR A 343 10.83 12.55 24.49
C THR A 343 12.05 12.21 25.31
N GLY A 344 13.23 12.06 24.68
CA GLY A 344 14.47 11.61 25.32
C GLY A 344 14.42 10.16 25.83
N ARG A 345 13.43 9.38 25.39
CA ARG A 345 13.24 7.99 25.81
C ARG A 345 14.06 7.03 24.96
N LEU A 346 14.55 5.98 25.60
CA LEU A 346 15.21 4.88 24.89
C LEU A 346 14.19 4.03 24.13
N MET A 347 14.43 3.83 22.85
CA MET A 347 13.60 3.03 21.94
C MET A 347 14.23 1.64 21.76
N VAL A 348 14.09 0.77 22.76
CA VAL A 348 14.66 -0.58 22.73
C VAL A 348 13.97 -1.41 21.64
N GLY A 349 14.76 -2.11 20.82
CA GLY A 349 14.27 -2.96 19.72
C GLY A 349 13.95 -2.21 18.43
N ARG A 350 14.01 -0.86 18.40
CA ARG A 350 13.96 -0.08 17.15
C ARG A 350 15.34 0.08 16.54
N ARG A 351 15.36 0.06 15.20
CA ARG A 351 16.59 0.24 14.40
C ARG A 351 16.33 1.27 13.31
N TRP A 352 17.36 2.02 12.93
CA TRP A 352 17.30 2.85 11.73
C TRP A 352 17.34 1.96 10.49
N SER A 353 16.64 2.36 9.45
CA SER A 353 16.61 1.71 8.12
C SER A 353 17.88 2.04 7.30
N ASP A 354 17.95 1.44 6.14
CA ASP A 354 18.90 1.78 5.08
C ASP A 354 20.36 1.64 5.50
N GLY A 355 20.73 0.59 6.20
CA GLY A 355 22.09 0.33 6.62
C GLY A 355 22.67 1.33 7.64
N LEU A 356 21.90 2.37 8.01
CA LEU A 356 22.37 3.40 8.93
C LEU A 356 22.65 2.86 10.33
N HIS A 357 21.81 1.96 10.82
CA HIS A 357 21.99 1.36 12.14
C HIS A 357 23.28 0.54 12.19
N GLN A 358 23.54 -0.26 11.16
CA GLN A 358 24.76 -1.03 10.99
C GLN A 358 25.98 -0.16 10.83
N ALA A 359 25.86 0.96 10.12
CA ALA A 359 26.94 1.95 10.00
C ALA A 359 27.26 2.62 11.35
N VAL A 360 26.24 2.86 12.19
CA VAL A 360 26.45 3.37 13.56
C VAL A 360 27.04 2.27 14.47
N GLU A 361 26.58 1.02 14.34
CA GLU A 361 27.19 -0.14 15.03
C GLU A 361 28.67 -0.28 14.65
N ALA A 362 29.03 -0.13 13.35
CA ALA A 362 30.40 -0.14 12.90
C ALA A 362 31.22 1.05 13.45
N LYS A 363 30.62 2.24 13.49
CA LYS A 363 31.24 3.46 14.06
C LYS A 363 31.56 3.28 15.54
N GLU A 364 30.66 2.70 16.32
CA GLU A 364 30.84 2.48 17.75
C GLU A 364 31.56 1.17 18.07
N HIS A 365 32.03 0.43 17.07
CA HIS A 365 32.76 -0.82 17.20
C HIS A 365 32.03 -1.87 18.05
N VAL A 366 30.69 -1.87 18.00
CA VAL A 366 29.85 -2.90 18.60
C VAL A 366 29.56 -4.01 17.60
N LYS A 367 28.95 -5.11 18.04
CA LYS A 367 28.59 -6.21 17.14
C LYS A 367 27.57 -5.71 16.11
N ILE A 368 27.95 -5.72 14.84
CA ILE A 368 27.05 -5.40 13.73
C ILE A 368 26.06 -6.55 13.59
N GLN A 369 24.78 -6.24 13.63
CA GLN A 369 23.73 -7.22 13.42
C GLN A 369 23.36 -7.25 11.94
N SER A 370 22.97 -8.45 11.44
CA SER A 370 22.56 -8.61 10.05
C SER A 370 21.46 -7.62 9.65
N GLU A 371 21.54 -7.16 8.43
CA GLU A 371 20.52 -6.33 7.81
C GLU A 371 19.32 -7.17 7.40
N ASN A 372 18.11 -6.62 7.48
CA ASN A 372 16.94 -7.26 6.92
C ASN A 372 16.79 -6.86 5.45
N GLN A 373 16.90 -7.84 4.58
CA GLN A 373 16.69 -7.64 3.14
C GLN A 373 15.22 -7.85 2.76
N THR A 374 14.72 -7.04 1.84
CA THR A 374 13.39 -7.25 1.24
C THR A 374 13.40 -8.51 0.39
N LEU A 375 12.65 -9.53 0.81
CA LEU A 375 12.49 -10.78 0.08
C LEU A 375 11.42 -10.66 -1.00
N ALA A 376 10.30 -10.02 -0.66
CA ALA A 376 9.19 -9.75 -1.58
C ALA A 376 8.44 -8.50 -1.13
N SER A 377 7.90 -7.76 -2.08
CA SER A 377 7.09 -6.57 -1.79
C SER A 377 6.02 -6.38 -2.87
N ILE A 378 4.88 -5.79 -2.48
CA ILE A 378 3.86 -5.36 -3.42
C ILE A 378 3.04 -4.22 -2.80
N THR A 379 2.65 -3.25 -3.60
CA THR A 379 1.70 -2.22 -3.15
C THR A 379 0.26 -2.75 -3.21
N PHE A 380 -0.62 -2.24 -2.34
CA PHE A 380 -2.04 -2.58 -2.41
C PHE A 380 -2.65 -2.23 -3.75
N GLN A 381 -2.22 -1.11 -4.34
CA GLN A 381 -2.67 -0.69 -5.66
C GLN A 381 -2.41 -1.79 -6.69
N ASN A 382 -1.19 -2.30 -6.76
CA ASN A 382 -0.82 -3.32 -7.72
C ASN A 382 -1.42 -4.68 -7.39
N TYR A 383 -1.55 -5.05 -6.11
CA TYR A 383 -2.21 -6.29 -5.71
C TYR A 383 -3.68 -6.30 -6.12
N PHE A 384 -4.48 -5.28 -5.76
CA PHE A 384 -5.91 -5.27 -6.07
C PHE A 384 -6.20 -5.10 -7.57
N ARG A 385 -5.29 -4.51 -8.34
CA ARG A 385 -5.40 -4.44 -9.81
C ARG A 385 -5.27 -5.79 -10.50
N MET A 386 -4.77 -6.83 -9.82
CA MET A 386 -4.65 -8.19 -10.39
C MET A 386 -5.96 -8.96 -10.41
N TYR A 387 -6.95 -8.56 -9.62
CA TYR A 387 -8.27 -9.21 -9.68
C TYR A 387 -8.93 -8.97 -11.03
N SER A 388 -9.50 -10.04 -11.60
CA SER A 388 -10.28 -9.95 -12.85
C SER A 388 -11.46 -8.99 -12.70
N LYS A 389 -12.02 -8.89 -11.50
CA LYS A 389 -13.07 -7.95 -11.12
C LYS A 389 -12.83 -7.44 -9.70
N LEU A 390 -12.81 -6.14 -9.55
CA LEU A 390 -12.68 -5.44 -8.27
C LEU A 390 -13.92 -4.61 -8.00
N SER A 391 -14.41 -4.62 -6.78
CA SER A 391 -15.47 -3.73 -6.31
C SER A 391 -15.24 -3.32 -4.86
N GLY A 392 -15.91 -2.29 -4.42
CA GLY A 392 -15.77 -1.86 -3.04
C GLY A 392 -17.00 -1.16 -2.50
N MET A 393 -17.06 -1.04 -1.19
CA MET A 393 -18.13 -0.33 -0.51
C MET A 393 -17.59 0.51 0.64
N THR A 394 -18.16 1.69 0.83
CA THR A 394 -17.86 2.57 1.96
C THR A 394 -18.97 3.60 2.14
N GLY A 395 -18.93 4.36 3.23
CA GLY A 395 -19.85 5.49 3.46
C GLY A 395 -19.37 6.81 2.90
N THR A 396 -18.17 6.91 2.32
CA THR A 396 -17.47 8.18 2.06
C THR A 396 -16.52 8.12 0.86
N ALA A 397 -16.95 7.59 -0.29
CA ALA A 397 -16.10 7.45 -1.48
C ALA A 397 -16.11 8.70 -2.39
N ASP A 398 -17.19 9.49 -2.41
CA ASP A 398 -17.38 10.60 -3.35
C ASP A 398 -16.26 11.65 -3.28
N THR A 399 -15.69 11.88 -2.10
CA THR A 399 -14.58 12.83 -1.90
C THR A 399 -13.31 12.40 -2.64
N GLU A 400 -13.08 11.10 -2.80
CA GLU A 400 -11.90 10.47 -3.42
C GLU A 400 -12.25 9.76 -4.74
N ALA A 401 -13.44 10.05 -5.32
CA ALA A 401 -13.92 9.38 -6.53
C ALA A 401 -12.96 9.51 -7.72
N TYR A 402 -12.23 10.63 -7.81
CA TYR A 402 -11.21 10.85 -8.83
C TYR A 402 -10.06 9.86 -8.67
N GLU A 403 -9.54 9.68 -7.46
CA GLU A 403 -8.44 8.76 -7.16
C GLU A 403 -8.82 7.30 -7.43
N PHE A 404 -10.01 6.89 -7.00
CA PHE A 404 -10.51 5.54 -7.28
C PHE A 404 -10.60 5.25 -8.79
N ASN A 405 -11.02 6.24 -9.58
CA ASN A 405 -11.09 6.07 -11.02
C ASN A 405 -9.71 6.09 -11.68
N GLU A 406 -8.83 7.00 -11.28
CA GLU A 406 -7.49 7.17 -11.88
C GLU A 406 -6.57 5.97 -11.59
N ILE A 407 -6.57 5.49 -10.34
CA ILE A 407 -5.64 4.43 -9.91
C ILE A 407 -6.22 3.03 -10.17
N TYR A 408 -7.49 2.81 -9.84
CA TYR A 408 -8.10 1.47 -9.86
C TYR A 408 -9.13 1.26 -10.97
N GLY A 409 -9.46 2.30 -11.74
CA GLY A 409 -10.52 2.24 -12.75
C GLY A 409 -11.94 2.10 -12.15
N LEU A 410 -12.12 2.36 -10.86
CA LEU A 410 -13.36 2.14 -10.14
C LEU A 410 -14.26 3.38 -10.19
N GLU A 411 -15.45 3.25 -10.77
CA GLU A 411 -16.49 4.30 -10.75
C GLU A 411 -17.24 4.27 -9.41
N THR A 412 -17.34 5.43 -8.75
CA THR A 412 -18.12 5.58 -7.52
C THR A 412 -19.58 5.87 -7.83
N VAL A 413 -20.49 5.11 -7.22
CA VAL A 413 -21.94 5.28 -7.32
C VAL A 413 -22.51 5.59 -5.94
N VAL A 414 -23.01 6.81 -5.78
CA VAL A 414 -23.67 7.26 -4.54
C VAL A 414 -25.12 6.76 -4.53
N ILE A 415 -25.43 5.90 -3.55
CA ILE A 415 -26.73 5.26 -3.41
C ILE A 415 -27.58 6.06 -2.39
N PRO A 416 -28.85 6.35 -2.70
CA PRO A 416 -29.72 7.06 -1.78
C PRO A 416 -29.96 6.21 -0.51
N THR A 417 -30.16 6.89 0.62
CA THR A 417 -30.49 6.21 1.89
C THR A 417 -31.90 5.60 1.86
N ASN A 418 -32.08 4.49 2.56
CA ASN A 418 -33.40 3.83 2.70
C ASN A 418 -34.43 4.74 3.35
N ARG A 419 -34.03 5.49 4.37
CA ARG A 419 -34.85 6.52 5.05
C ARG A 419 -34.16 7.88 4.98
N PRO A 420 -34.92 8.97 4.86
CA PRO A 420 -34.34 10.33 4.87
C PRO A 420 -33.56 10.57 6.17
N PRO A 421 -32.33 11.12 6.09
CA PRO A 421 -31.52 11.41 7.27
C PRO A 421 -32.16 12.54 8.09
N LYS A 422 -32.21 12.36 9.42
CA LYS A 422 -32.71 13.38 10.36
C LYS A 422 -31.57 14.02 11.16
N ARG A 423 -30.32 13.66 10.91
CA ARG A 423 -29.17 14.24 11.60
C ARG A 423 -29.02 15.71 11.27
N ILE A 424 -28.71 16.51 12.30
CA ILE A 424 -28.45 17.95 12.20
C ILE A 424 -26.94 18.19 12.35
N ASP A 425 -26.27 18.57 11.26
CA ASP A 425 -24.87 18.98 11.29
C ASP A 425 -24.80 20.49 11.59
N LYS A 426 -24.41 20.83 12.83
CA LYS A 426 -24.28 22.22 13.31
C LYS A 426 -23.01 22.86 12.70
N GLN A 427 -22.95 24.19 12.68
CA GLN A 427 -21.79 24.95 12.22
C GLN A 427 -20.60 24.73 13.15
N ASP A 428 -19.39 24.77 12.57
CA ASP A 428 -18.15 24.69 13.33
C ASP A 428 -17.99 25.91 14.24
N GLN A 429 -17.48 25.69 15.45
CA GLN A 429 -17.11 26.75 16.40
C GLN A 429 -15.60 26.89 16.46
N ILE A 430 -15.08 28.08 16.19
CA ILE A 430 -13.65 28.35 16.09
C ILE A 430 -13.24 29.29 17.21
N TYR A 431 -12.28 28.85 18.02
CA TYR A 431 -11.74 29.57 19.19
C TYR A 431 -10.31 30.05 18.90
N LYS A 432 -9.83 31.02 19.68
CA LYS A 432 -8.46 31.50 19.56
C LYS A 432 -7.44 30.47 20.03
N THR A 433 -7.72 29.83 21.17
CA THR A 433 -6.81 28.89 21.82
C THR A 433 -7.38 27.49 21.98
N ALA A 434 -6.52 26.50 22.09
CA ALA A 434 -6.92 25.11 22.35
C ALA A 434 -7.63 24.98 23.71
N LYS A 435 -7.23 25.78 24.71
CA LYS A 435 -7.86 25.79 26.03
C LYS A 435 -9.33 26.19 25.93
N GLU A 436 -9.65 27.32 25.28
CA GLU A 436 -11.03 27.80 25.10
C GLU A 436 -11.88 26.74 24.35
N ARG A 437 -11.30 26.07 23.34
CA ARG A 437 -11.92 24.97 22.62
C ARG A 437 -12.31 23.82 23.57
N TYR A 438 -11.37 23.34 24.40
CA TYR A 438 -11.66 22.25 25.34
C TYR A 438 -12.69 22.65 26.40
N ASP A 439 -12.67 23.88 26.90
CA ASP A 439 -13.67 24.40 27.82
C ASP A 439 -15.06 24.40 27.17
N ALA A 440 -15.16 24.69 25.86
CA ALA A 440 -16.43 24.66 25.15
C ALA A 440 -16.90 23.21 24.89
N VAL A 441 -16.00 22.30 24.55
CA VAL A 441 -16.29 20.88 24.40
C VAL A 441 -16.84 20.28 25.69
N ILE A 442 -16.23 20.59 26.85
CA ILE A 442 -16.68 20.10 28.15
C ILE A 442 -18.07 20.65 28.50
N ARG A 443 -18.37 21.89 28.15
CA ARG A 443 -19.70 22.48 28.34
C ARG A 443 -20.76 21.74 27.53
N ASP A 444 -20.53 21.49 26.23
CA ASP A 444 -21.47 20.76 25.36
C ASP A 444 -21.68 19.31 25.85
N ILE A 445 -20.59 18.63 26.24
CA ILE A 445 -20.68 17.28 26.83
C ILE A 445 -21.55 17.29 28.09
N ARG A 446 -21.37 18.27 28.98
CA ARG A 446 -22.16 18.39 30.23
C ARG A 446 -23.64 18.60 29.91
N GLU A 447 -23.97 19.52 29.02
CA GLU A 447 -25.35 19.78 28.58
C GLU A 447 -26.01 18.54 27.99
N CYS A 448 -25.28 17.73 27.17
CA CYS A 448 -25.77 16.49 26.61
C CYS A 448 -25.97 15.43 27.71
N TYR A 449 -25.02 15.32 28.64
CA TYR A 449 -25.08 14.38 29.76
C TYR A 449 -26.31 14.64 30.64
N GLU A 450 -26.58 15.92 30.96
CA GLU A 450 -27.75 16.33 31.75
C GLU A 450 -29.07 16.01 31.07
N ARG A 451 -29.12 16.15 29.73
CA ARG A 451 -30.31 15.80 28.94
C ARG A 451 -30.48 14.28 28.74
N GLY A 452 -29.51 13.47 29.16
CA GLY A 452 -29.53 12.02 28.90
C GLY A 452 -29.08 11.61 27.49
N GLN A 453 -28.52 12.52 26.72
CA GLN A 453 -28.06 12.30 25.38
C GLN A 453 -26.67 11.66 25.38
N PRO A 454 -26.43 10.53 24.67
CA PRO A 454 -25.10 9.96 24.50
C PRO A 454 -24.22 10.83 23.60
N VAL A 455 -22.92 10.90 23.92
CA VAL A 455 -21.93 11.71 23.21
C VAL A 455 -20.77 10.84 22.76
N LEU A 456 -20.39 10.97 21.49
CA LEU A 456 -19.16 10.44 20.96
C LEU A 456 -18.23 11.59 20.58
N VAL A 457 -17.05 11.63 21.19
CA VAL A 457 -16.04 12.66 20.93
C VAL A 457 -14.93 12.07 20.07
N GLY A 458 -14.75 12.61 18.88
CA GLY A 458 -13.65 12.26 17.98
C GLY A 458 -12.42 13.13 18.20
N THR A 459 -11.26 12.51 18.37
CA THR A 459 -9.95 13.16 18.51
C THR A 459 -9.00 12.68 17.40
N THR A 460 -8.03 13.52 17.03
CA THR A 460 -7.07 13.22 15.96
C THR A 460 -5.88 12.39 16.43
N SER A 461 -5.53 12.46 17.70
CA SER A 461 -4.39 11.73 18.27
C SER A 461 -4.70 11.08 19.63
N ILE A 462 -3.84 10.14 20.04
CA ILE A 462 -3.94 9.49 21.36
C ILE A 462 -3.72 10.51 22.46
N GLU A 463 -2.74 11.42 22.31
CA GLU A 463 -2.43 12.47 23.28
C GLU A 463 -3.65 13.36 23.53
N ASN A 464 -4.33 13.80 22.44
CA ASN A 464 -5.53 14.62 22.57
C ASN A 464 -6.67 13.87 23.25
N SER A 465 -6.79 12.55 23.05
CA SER A 465 -7.78 11.72 23.74
C SER A 465 -7.49 11.60 25.23
N GLU A 466 -6.23 11.42 25.62
CA GLU A 466 -5.79 11.34 27.01
C GLU A 466 -5.91 12.71 27.72
N LEU A 467 -5.54 13.80 27.04
CA LEU A 467 -5.71 15.15 27.54
C LEU A 467 -7.18 15.45 27.87
N LEU A 468 -8.08 15.16 26.91
CA LEU A 468 -9.52 15.37 27.10
C LEU A 468 -10.07 14.48 28.22
N SER A 469 -9.63 13.21 28.30
CA SER A 469 -10.00 12.30 29.38
C SER A 469 -9.62 12.86 30.74
N ASN A 470 -8.41 13.40 30.92
CA ASN A 470 -7.97 14.04 32.16
C ASN A 470 -8.82 15.27 32.50
N LEU A 471 -9.19 16.07 31.49
CA LEU A 471 -10.04 17.25 31.72
C LEU A 471 -11.47 16.87 32.13
N LEU A 472 -12.06 15.82 31.51
CA LEU A 472 -13.38 15.31 31.88
C LEU A 472 -13.39 14.69 33.28
N THR A 473 -12.32 14.00 33.67
CA THR A 473 -12.15 13.47 35.03
C THR A 473 -12.13 14.60 36.05
N LYS A 474 -11.38 15.68 35.80
CA LYS A 474 -11.38 16.89 36.65
C LYS A 474 -12.74 17.56 36.68
N ALA A 475 -13.51 17.50 35.60
CA ALA A 475 -14.87 18.04 35.52
C ALA A 475 -15.94 17.15 36.18
N GLY A 476 -15.58 15.95 36.65
CA GLY A 476 -16.49 14.99 37.29
C GLY A 476 -17.47 14.32 36.33
N LEU A 477 -17.13 14.23 35.02
CA LEU A 477 -17.97 13.63 33.99
C LEU A 477 -17.50 12.18 33.71
N PRO A 478 -18.34 11.16 33.98
CA PRO A 478 -18.02 9.77 33.65
C PRO A 478 -17.86 9.58 32.12
N HIS A 479 -16.80 8.93 31.70
CA HIS A 479 -16.52 8.70 30.30
C HIS A 479 -15.67 7.43 30.10
N GLU A 480 -15.69 6.89 28.87
CA GLU A 480 -14.84 5.80 28.42
C GLU A 480 -13.94 6.28 27.29
N VAL A 481 -12.71 5.73 27.23
CA VAL A 481 -11.74 6.07 26.17
C VAL A 481 -11.53 4.87 25.28
N LEU A 482 -11.63 5.10 23.98
CA LEU A 482 -11.44 4.14 22.93
C LEU A 482 -10.23 4.56 22.07
N ASN A 483 -9.07 3.95 22.32
CA ASN A 483 -7.84 4.18 21.58
C ASN A 483 -7.07 2.87 21.36
N ALA A 484 -5.98 2.93 20.60
CA ALA A 484 -5.17 1.76 20.25
C ALA A 484 -4.62 0.97 21.46
N LYS A 485 -4.54 1.59 22.64
CA LYS A 485 -4.08 0.91 23.87
C LYS A 485 -5.15 -0.03 24.47
N GLN A 486 -6.39 0.00 24.00
CA GLN A 486 -7.53 -0.71 24.60
C GLN A 486 -8.27 -1.64 23.61
N HIS A 487 -7.61 -2.17 22.61
CA HIS A 487 -8.19 -3.03 21.58
C HIS A 487 -9.06 -4.18 22.12
N ALA A 488 -8.63 -4.86 23.19
CA ALA A 488 -9.38 -5.98 23.78
C ALA A 488 -10.77 -5.58 24.33
N ARG A 489 -10.99 -4.30 24.69
CA ARG A 489 -12.26 -3.81 25.24
C ARG A 489 -13.10 -3.02 24.24
N GLU A 490 -12.58 -2.78 23.05
CA GLU A 490 -13.19 -1.94 22.02
C GLU A 490 -14.64 -2.32 21.74
N ALA A 491 -14.88 -3.59 21.45
CA ALA A 491 -16.20 -4.10 21.12
C ALA A 491 -17.22 -3.96 22.29
N ALA A 492 -16.75 -4.00 23.53
CA ALA A 492 -17.61 -3.82 24.70
C ALA A 492 -17.97 -2.34 24.90
N ILE A 493 -16.99 -1.45 24.75
CA ILE A 493 -17.18 0.01 24.89
C ILE A 493 -18.15 0.52 23.82
N VAL A 494 -17.96 0.09 22.55
CA VAL A 494 -18.85 0.50 21.44
C VAL A 494 -20.27 0.00 21.65
N ALA A 495 -20.45 -1.22 22.17
CA ALA A 495 -21.79 -1.77 22.46
C ALA A 495 -22.57 -0.92 23.46
N GLU A 496 -21.89 -0.28 24.42
CA GLU A 496 -22.48 0.55 25.46
C GLU A 496 -22.56 2.05 25.08
N ALA A 497 -21.83 2.50 24.06
CA ALA A 497 -21.68 3.92 23.69
C ALA A 497 -23.00 4.61 23.34
N GLY A 498 -24.03 3.85 22.94
CA GLY A 498 -25.35 4.37 22.58
C GLY A 498 -26.34 4.49 23.76
N ARG A 499 -25.94 4.13 24.98
CA ARG A 499 -26.83 4.23 26.16
C ARG A 499 -26.99 5.66 26.64
N PRO A 500 -28.09 5.99 27.36
CA PRO A 500 -28.30 7.31 27.93
C PRO A 500 -27.12 7.75 28.82
N LYS A 501 -26.73 9.02 28.74
CA LYS A 501 -25.64 9.65 29.53
C LYS A 501 -24.24 9.04 29.30
N ARG A 502 -24.02 8.22 28.27
CA ARG A 502 -22.68 7.72 27.95
C ARG A 502 -21.88 8.76 27.20
N VAL A 503 -20.64 8.93 27.63
CA VAL A 503 -19.64 9.78 26.97
C VAL A 503 -18.48 8.86 26.54
N THR A 504 -18.21 8.81 25.24
CA THR A 504 -17.13 8.00 24.69
C THR A 504 -16.18 8.89 23.92
N ILE A 505 -14.89 8.84 24.26
CA ILE A 505 -13.82 9.51 23.52
C ILE A 505 -13.21 8.46 22.59
N ALA A 506 -13.18 8.72 21.30
CA ALA A 506 -12.60 7.81 20.32
C ALA A 506 -11.52 8.49 19.48
N THR A 507 -10.38 7.86 19.29
CA THR A 507 -9.42 8.25 18.25
C THR A 507 -9.93 7.83 16.87
N ASN A 508 -9.39 8.43 15.83
CA ASN A 508 -9.88 8.40 14.46
C ASN A 508 -10.26 6.99 13.93
N MET A 509 -9.44 5.97 14.20
CA MET A 509 -9.66 4.61 13.71
C MET A 509 -10.44 3.71 14.67
N ALA A 510 -10.58 4.08 15.92
CA ALA A 510 -11.20 3.24 16.93
C ALA A 510 -12.72 3.07 16.71
N GLY A 511 -13.20 1.83 16.77
CA GLY A 511 -14.61 1.50 16.55
C GLY A 511 -15.05 1.50 15.06
N ARG A 512 -14.13 1.54 14.09
CA ARG A 512 -14.47 1.43 12.67
C ARG A 512 -15.04 0.04 12.36
N GLY A 513 -16.01 -0.02 11.44
CA GLY A 513 -16.70 -1.29 11.11
C GLY A 513 -17.69 -1.80 12.18
N THR A 514 -17.85 -1.07 13.30
CA THR A 514 -18.82 -1.40 14.34
C THR A 514 -19.90 -0.32 14.48
N ASP A 515 -21.14 -0.76 14.67
CA ASP A 515 -22.28 0.14 14.77
C ASP A 515 -22.56 0.53 16.24
N ILE A 516 -22.82 1.82 16.46
CA ILE A 516 -23.32 2.34 17.74
C ILE A 516 -24.84 2.31 17.68
N VAL A 517 -25.44 1.38 18.41
CA VAL A 517 -26.89 1.21 18.50
C VAL A 517 -27.44 2.09 19.62
N LEU A 518 -28.45 2.90 19.33
CA LEU A 518 -29.10 3.73 20.35
C LEU A 518 -29.78 2.84 21.41
N GLY A 519 -29.54 3.14 22.68
CA GLY A 519 -29.99 2.31 23.81
C GLY A 519 -29.02 1.22 24.24
N GLY A 520 -27.94 0.99 23.45
CA GLY A 520 -26.96 -0.09 23.65
C GLY A 520 -27.25 -1.30 22.74
N ASN A 521 -26.32 -2.24 22.64
CA ASN A 521 -26.45 -3.42 21.77
C ASN A 521 -27.03 -4.62 22.55
N ALA A 522 -28.35 -4.75 22.52
CA ALA A 522 -29.06 -5.85 23.17
C ALA A 522 -28.82 -7.22 22.51
N GLU A 523 -28.62 -7.27 21.17
CA GLU A 523 -28.40 -8.52 20.45
C GLU A 523 -27.11 -9.23 20.90
N LYS A 524 -26.07 -8.47 21.19
CA LYS A 524 -24.82 -9.04 21.70
C LYS A 524 -24.98 -9.64 23.09
N GLN A 525 -25.76 -9.00 23.95
CA GLN A 525 -26.07 -9.54 25.28
C GLN A 525 -27.03 -10.75 25.19
N ALA A 526 -27.98 -10.72 24.26
CA ALA A 526 -28.86 -11.86 23.99
C ALA A 526 -28.07 -13.09 23.53
N ALA A 527 -27.11 -12.89 22.62
CA ALA A 527 -26.27 -14.00 22.17
C ALA A 527 -25.45 -14.66 23.30
N PHE A 528 -24.99 -13.89 24.29
CA PHE A 528 -24.33 -14.46 25.47
C PHE A 528 -25.30 -15.28 26.33
N ILE A 529 -26.54 -14.82 26.48
CA ILE A 529 -27.57 -15.54 27.22
C ILE A 529 -27.97 -16.84 26.50
N GLU A 530 -28.08 -16.79 25.17
CA GLU A 530 -28.38 -17.94 24.34
C GLU A 530 -27.26 -18.99 24.34
N ALA A 531 -26.00 -18.56 24.38
CA ALA A 531 -24.84 -19.44 24.41
C ALA A 531 -24.58 -20.08 25.78
N ASP A 532 -25.12 -19.52 26.86
CA ASP A 532 -24.90 -20.03 28.21
C ASP A 532 -25.68 -21.34 28.44
N GLU A 533 -24.99 -22.46 28.41
CA GLU A 533 -25.57 -23.80 28.62
C GLU A 533 -26.16 -24.02 30.04
N ALA A 534 -25.77 -23.20 31.02
CA ALA A 534 -26.25 -23.30 32.39
C ALA A 534 -27.67 -22.76 32.57
N ILE A 535 -28.22 -22.03 31.59
CA ILE A 535 -29.57 -21.42 31.65
C ILE A 535 -30.56 -22.30 30.91
N PRO A 536 -31.72 -22.71 31.56
CA PRO A 536 -32.79 -23.46 30.92
C PRO A 536 -33.41 -22.70 29.74
N ALA A 537 -33.83 -23.42 28.69
CA ALA A 537 -34.34 -22.83 27.44
C ALA A 537 -35.50 -21.84 27.64
N GLU A 538 -36.43 -22.15 28.54
CA GLU A 538 -37.58 -21.27 28.86
C GLU A 538 -37.09 -19.96 29.56
N GLU A 539 -36.08 -20.06 30.41
CA GLU A 539 -35.50 -18.92 31.09
C GLU A 539 -34.67 -18.06 30.16
N LYS A 540 -33.97 -18.66 29.17
CA LYS A 540 -33.28 -17.92 28.09
C LYS A 540 -34.27 -17.03 27.34
N VAL A 541 -35.39 -17.57 26.89
CA VAL A 541 -36.39 -16.79 26.14
C VAL A 541 -36.95 -15.65 26.99
N SER A 542 -37.24 -15.91 28.28
CA SER A 542 -37.73 -14.85 29.17
C SER A 542 -36.71 -13.77 29.42
N ARG A 543 -35.41 -14.11 29.61
CA ARG A 543 -34.33 -13.16 29.83
C ARG A 543 -34.05 -12.33 28.57
N VAL A 544 -34.05 -12.95 27.40
CA VAL A 544 -33.86 -12.24 26.13
C VAL A 544 -35.01 -11.27 25.87
N GLN A 545 -36.25 -11.69 26.11
CA GLN A 545 -37.43 -10.81 25.95
C GLN A 545 -37.34 -9.60 26.89
N LYS A 546 -37.01 -9.82 28.17
CA LYS A 546 -36.82 -8.72 29.13
C LYS A 546 -35.71 -7.75 28.71
N LEU A 547 -34.61 -8.28 28.19
CA LEU A 547 -33.51 -7.47 27.66
C LEU A 547 -33.97 -6.60 26.49
N HIS A 548 -34.79 -7.14 25.58
CA HIS A 548 -35.32 -6.37 24.45
C HIS A 548 -36.30 -5.27 24.91
N ASP A 549 -37.13 -5.54 25.90
CA ASP A 549 -38.06 -4.56 26.46
C ASP A 549 -37.31 -3.40 27.16
N GLU A 550 -36.26 -3.73 27.93
CA GLU A 550 -35.39 -2.76 28.54
C GLU A 550 -34.64 -1.91 27.47
N TRP A 551 -34.10 -2.57 26.45
CA TRP A 551 -33.45 -1.90 25.34
C TRP A 551 -34.43 -0.96 24.62
N GLN A 552 -35.66 -1.37 24.33
CA GLN A 552 -36.65 -0.51 23.67
C GLN A 552 -36.91 0.76 24.49
N THR A 553 -36.99 0.65 25.80
CA THR A 553 -37.20 1.77 26.70
C THR A 553 -36.03 2.74 26.65
N LEU A 554 -34.79 2.23 26.70
CA LEU A 554 -33.56 3.04 26.62
C LEU A 554 -33.41 3.70 25.25
N HIS A 555 -33.71 2.96 24.18
CA HIS A 555 -33.70 3.45 22.82
C HIS A 555 -34.63 4.64 22.62
N ASP A 556 -35.87 4.55 23.11
CA ASP A 556 -36.86 5.61 23.02
C ASP A 556 -36.47 6.84 23.83
N GLN A 557 -35.85 6.64 25.03
CA GLN A 557 -35.29 7.72 25.84
C GLN A 557 -34.18 8.48 25.08
N VAL A 558 -33.23 7.77 24.49
CA VAL A 558 -32.13 8.39 23.73
C VAL A 558 -32.66 9.10 22.49
N LYS A 559 -33.65 8.51 21.83
CA LYS A 559 -34.31 9.10 20.67
C LYS A 559 -35.01 10.42 21.02
N ALA A 560 -35.70 10.46 22.16
CA ALA A 560 -36.33 11.67 22.69
C ALA A 560 -35.33 12.74 23.12
N ALA A 561 -34.15 12.34 23.63
CA ALA A 561 -33.04 13.22 23.98
C ALA A 561 -32.31 13.81 22.74
N GLY A 562 -32.64 13.37 21.51
CA GLY A 562 -32.05 13.88 20.27
C GLY A 562 -31.07 12.92 19.60
N GLY A 563 -30.98 11.65 20.02
CA GLY A 563 -30.10 10.64 19.47
C GLY A 563 -28.61 10.84 19.85
N LEU A 564 -27.70 10.22 19.13
CA LEU A 564 -26.27 10.35 19.38
C LEU A 564 -25.76 11.72 18.94
N HIS A 565 -25.02 12.39 19.83
CA HIS A 565 -24.30 13.65 19.53
C HIS A 565 -22.84 13.37 19.23
N ILE A 566 -22.34 13.89 18.11
CA ILE A 566 -20.95 13.79 17.69
C ILE A 566 -20.24 15.11 17.94
N ILE A 567 -19.12 15.06 18.64
CA ILE A 567 -18.22 16.18 18.84
C ILE A 567 -16.88 15.87 18.14
N GLY A 568 -16.46 16.70 17.19
CA GLY A 568 -15.10 16.67 16.67
C GLY A 568 -14.25 17.73 17.39
N THR A 569 -13.14 17.36 17.98
CA THR A 569 -12.26 18.32 18.67
C THR A 569 -11.36 19.07 17.69
N GLU A 570 -11.17 18.55 16.51
CA GLU A 570 -10.36 19.12 15.43
C GLU A 570 -10.90 18.66 14.08
N ARG A 571 -10.50 19.32 12.99
CA ARG A 571 -10.69 18.82 11.63
C ARG A 571 -9.53 17.89 11.27
N HIS A 572 -9.87 16.77 10.67
CA HIS A 572 -8.87 15.86 10.11
C HIS A 572 -8.29 16.42 8.81
N GLU A 573 -7.17 15.86 8.37
CA GLU A 573 -6.54 16.20 7.10
C GLU A 573 -7.44 15.92 5.89
N SER A 574 -8.30 14.91 5.98
CA SER A 574 -9.26 14.54 4.95
C SER A 574 -10.71 14.78 5.39
N ARG A 575 -11.50 15.40 4.50
CA ARG A 575 -12.95 15.59 4.70
C ARG A 575 -13.70 14.27 4.85
N ARG A 576 -13.18 13.22 4.26
CA ARG A 576 -13.71 11.86 4.34
C ARG A 576 -13.78 11.37 5.78
N ILE A 577 -12.70 11.54 6.54
CA ILE A 577 -12.63 11.13 7.95
C ILE A 577 -13.63 11.91 8.80
N ASP A 578 -13.76 13.23 8.57
CA ASP A 578 -14.80 14.05 9.23
C ASP A 578 -16.21 13.52 8.93
N ASN A 579 -16.47 13.12 7.67
CA ASN A 579 -17.75 12.55 7.27
C ASN A 579 -18.00 11.16 7.87
N GLN A 580 -16.97 10.34 8.04
CA GLN A 580 -17.08 9.05 8.73
C GLN A 580 -17.43 9.23 10.21
N LEU A 581 -16.78 10.20 10.87
CA LEU A 581 -17.11 10.55 12.27
C LEU A 581 -18.55 11.02 12.40
N ARG A 582 -19.00 11.96 11.56
CA ARG A 582 -20.40 12.40 11.50
C ARG A 582 -21.36 11.26 11.21
N GLY A 583 -20.96 10.33 10.33
CA GLY A 583 -21.75 9.17 9.89
C GLY A 583 -22.08 8.17 10.98
N ARG A 584 -21.45 8.27 12.15
CA ARG A 584 -21.79 7.42 13.31
C ARG A 584 -23.12 7.79 13.96
N ALA A 585 -23.67 8.97 13.71
CA ALA A 585 -24.97 9.42 14.18
C ALA A 585 -26.01 9.54 13.07
N GLY A 586 -27.29 9.45 13.39
CA GLY A 586 -28.41 9.65 12.47
C GLY A 586 -28.59 8.51 11.47
N ARG A 587 -28.45 7.26 11.90
CA ARG A 587 -28.59 6.04 11.10
C ARG A 587 -30.05 5.66 10.92
N GLN A 588 -30.41 5.08 9.76
CA GLN A 588 -31.75 4.57 9.45
C GLN A 588 -32.90 5.54 9.80
N GLY A 589 -32.65 6.86 9.67
CA GLY A 589 -33.63 7.90 9.95
C GLY A 589 -33.81 8.22 11.43
N ASP A 590 -32.91 7.76 12.30
CA ASP A 590 -32.86 8.18 13.69
C ASP A 590 -32.37 9.64 13.83
N PRO A 591 -32.77 10.37 14.89
CA PRO A 591 -32.21 11.67 15.17
C PRO A 591 -30.74 11.57 15.55
N GLY A 592 -30.03 12.65 15.43
CA GLY A 592 -28.63 12.80 15.80
C GLY A 592 -28.13 14.21 15.51
N SER A 593 -26.99 14.54 16.03
CA SER A 593 -26.37 15.85 15.75
C SER A 593 -24.86 15.75 15.71
N SER A 594 -24.21 16.69 15.01
CA SER A 594 -22.76 16.81 15.03
C SER A 594 -22.31 18.25 15.13
N ARG A 595 -21.17 18.49 15.76
CA ARG A 595 -20.49 19.79 15.81
C ARG A 595 -18.99 19.60 15.91
N PHE A 596 -18.23 20.43 15.19
CA PHE A 596 -16.77 20.52 15.32
C PHE A 596 -16.38 21.76 16.10
N TYR A 597 -15.41 21.58 17.01
CA TYR A 597 -14.80 22.60 17.82
C TYR A 597 -13.35 22.76 17.41
N LEU A 598 -12.94 23.94 16.95
CA LEU A 598 -11.65 24.18 16.32
C LEU A 598 -10.89 25.26 17.05
N SER A 599 -9.57 25.25 16.97
CA SER A 599 -8.70 26.32 17.47
C SER A 599 -7.78 26.81 16.36
N LEU A 600 -7.38 28.09 16.41
CA LEU A 600 -6.36 28.63 15.51
C LEU A 600 -4.98 28.02 15.73
N GLU A 601 -4.79 27.32 16.83
CA GLU A 601 -3.57 26.57 17.14
C GLU A 601 -3.55 25.19 16.50
N ASP A 602 -4.68 24.71 15.95
CA ASP A 602 -4.76 23.41 15.30
C ASP A 602 -3.85 23.36 14.05
N PRO A 603 -3.13 22.27 13.78
CA PRO A 603 -2.13 22.18 12.72
C PRO A 603 -2.67 22.61 11.35
N LEU A 604 -3.86 22.14 10.97
CA LEU A 604 -4.49 22.49 9.70
C LEU A 604 -4.76 24.00 9.56
N LEU A 605 -5.25 24.65 10.62
CA LEU A 605 -5.54 26.08 10.63
C LEU A 605 -4.26 26.91 10.68
N ARG A 606 -3.26 26.48 11.44
CA ARG A 606 -1.96 27.15 11.55
C ARG A 606 -1.25 27.23 10.20
N ILE A 607 -1.26 26.12 9.42
CA ILE A 607 -0.55 26.04 8.15
C ILE A 607 -1.29 26.82 7.04
N PHE A 608 -2.61 26.71 6.96
CA PHE A 608 -3.35 27.17 5.77
C PHE A 608 -4.18 28.45 5.97
N ALA A 609 -4.48 28.83 7.21
CA ALA A 609 -5.40 29.95 7.48
C ALA A 609 -4.99 30.85 8.64
N GLY A 610 -3.94 30.48 9.41
CA GLY A 610 -3.61 31.08 10.71
C GLY A 610 -3.53 32.60 10.72
N ASP A 611 -2.74 33.20 9.86
CA ASP A 611 -2.48 34.64 9.91
C ASP A 611 -3.68 35.49 9.45
N ARG A 612 -4.37 35.06 8.41
CA ARG A 612 -5.55 35.80 7.90
C ARG A 612 -6.73 35.73 8.87
N VAL A 613 -6.99 34.56 9.42
CA VAL A 613 -8.09 34.37 10.38
C VAL A 613 -7.75 35.02 11.71
N ARG A 614 -6.48 34.91 12.17
CA ARG A 614 -5.99 35.63 13.36
C ARG A 614 -6.13 37.15 13.23
N ALA A 615 -5.70 37.72 12.09
CA ALA A 615 -5.85 39.14 11.80
C ALA A 615 -7.33 39.57 11.75
N ILE A 616 -8.24 38.74 11.31
CA ILE A 616 -9.69 39.00 11.35
C ILE A 616 -10.20 39.00 12.80
N MET A 617 -9.80 38.01 13.60
CA MET A 617 -10.17 37.92 15.03
C MET A 617 -9.65 39.08 15.85
N ASP A 618 -8.38 39.45 15.63
CA ASP A 618 -7.79 40.61 16.35
C ASP A 618 -8.47 41.94 15.95
N ARG A 619 -8.85 42.04 14.70
CA ARG A 619 -9.60 43.21 14.18
C ARG A 619 -11.03 43.30 14.74
N LEU A 620 -11.66 42.16 15.00
CA LEU A 620 -13.00 42.07 15.58
C LEU A 620 -12.99 42.24 17.12
N LYS A 621 -11.82 42.34 17.79
CA LYS A 621 -11.64 42.45 19.24
C LYS A 621 -12.54 41.49 20.03
N MET A 622 -12.57 40.21 19.62
CA MET A 622 -13.43 39.22 20.25
C MET A 622 -13.01 38.94 21.71
N PRO A 623 -13.98 38.90 22.62
CA PRO A 623 -13.72 38.51 24.02
C PRO A 623 -13.19 37.07 24.12
N GLU A 624 -12.47 36.77 25.21
CA GLU A 624 -12.06 35.39 25.49
C GLU A 624 -13.29 34.48 25.69
N GLY A 625 -13.25 33.28 25.12
CA GLY A 625 -14.31 32.29 25.21
C GLY A 625 -15.49 32.45 24.25
N GLU A 626 -15.47 33.44 23.36
CA GLU A 626 -16.43 33.54 22.26
C GLU A 626 -15.94 32.83 21.02
N ALA A 627 -16.85 32.08 20.35
CA ALA A 627 -16.58 31.35 19.14
C ALA A 627 -16.96 32.13 17.87
N ILE A 628 -16.20 31.95 16.81
CA ILE A 628 -16.66 32.37 15.48
C ILE A 628 -17.49 31.22 14.88
N GLU A 629 -18.73 31.53 14.53
CA GLU A 629 -19.58 30.68 13.68
C GLU A 629 -19.79 31.40 12.33
N ALA A 630 -18.89 31.23 11.39
CA ALA A 630 -18.97 31.86 10.08
C ALA A 630 -18.77 30.85 8.96
N GLY A 631 -19.76 30.70 8.09
CA GLY A 631 -19.71 29.79 6.94
C GLY A 631 -18.58 30.10 5.93
N ILE A 632 -17.99 31.30 5.97
CA ILE A 632 -16.83 31.66 5.16
C ILE A 632 -15.58 30.92 5.70
N VAL A 633 -15.42 30.84 7.01
CA VAL A 633 -14.26 30.16 7.62
C VAL A 633 -14.36 28.65 7.44
N THR A 634 -15.54 28.04 7.60
CA THR A 634 -15.78 26.63 7.29
C THR A 634 -15.40 26.30 5.84
N ARG A 635 -15.79 27.13 4.88
CA ARG A 635 -15.40 26.95 3.46
C ARG A 635 -13.90 27.10 3.23
N SER A 636 -13.23 27.97 3.99
CA SER A 636 -11.78 28.13 3.92
C SER A 636 -11.06 26.87 4.43
N ILE A 637 -11.56 26.28 5.52
CA ILE A 637 -11.04 25.02 6.08
C ILE A 637 -11.24 23.86 5.09
N GLU A 638 -12.42 23.73 4.50
CA GLU A 638 -12.67 22.73 3.45
C GLU A 638 -11.75 22.91 2.24
N SER A 639 -11.43 24.16 1.88
CA SER A 639 -10.46 24.43 0.80
C SER A 639 -9.04 24.01 1.20
N ALA A 640 -8.66 24.20 2.46
CA ALA A 640 -7.39 23.72 2.98
C ALA A 640 -7.32 22.19 2.96
N GLN A 641 -8.35 21.50 3.46
CA GLN A 641 -8.43 20.03 3.41
C GLN A 641 -8.30 19.51 1.96
N ARG A 642 -8.98 20.12 0.98
CA ARG A 642 -8.83 19.74 -0.44
C ARG A 642 -7.40 19.87 -0.95
N LYS A 643 -6.63 20.84 -0.48
CA LYS A 643 -5.22 20.98 -0.87
C LYS A 643 -4.36 19.88 -0.25
N VAL A 644 -4.64 19.53 1.01
CA VAL A 644 -3.96 18.41 1.69
C VAL A 644 -4.30 17.08 1.02
N GLU A 645 -5.59 16.85 0.73
CA GLU A 645 -6.06 15.66 -0.02
C GLU A 645 -5.36 15.54 -1.37
N ALA A 646 -5.30 16.64 -2.14
CA ALA A 646 -4.61 16.65 -3.43
C ALA A 646 -3.10 16.35 -3.30
N ARG A 647 -2.42 16.94 -2.31
CA ARG A 647 -1.01 16.64 -2.04
C ARG A 647 -0.78 15.18 -1.67
N ASN A 648 -1.63 14.64 -0.78
CA ASN A 648 -1.55 13.23 -0.38
C ASN A 648 -1.80 12.30 -1.57
N PHE A 649 -2.72 12.66 -2.46
CA PHE A 649 -2.94 11.95 -3.72
C PHE A 649 -1.69 11.98 -4.60
N ASP A 650 -1.08 13.17 -4.79
CA ASP A 650 0.13 13.30 -5.61
C ASP A 650 1.29 12.44 -5.07
N ILE A 651 1.46 12.38 -3.74
CA ILE A 651 2.45 11.52 -3.09
C ILE A 651 2.15 10.04 -3.38
N ARG A 652 0.91 9.57 -3.18
CA ARG A 652 0.53 8.18 -3.49
C ARG A 652 0.70 7.85 -4.96
N LYS A 653 0.33 8.77 -5.85
CA LYS A 653 0.51 8.61 -7.29
C LYS A 653 1.99 8.51 -7.67
N GLN A 654 2.83 9.34 -7.07
CA GLN A 654 4.27 9.30 -7.31
C GLN A 654 4.89 7.98 -6.84
N LEU A 655 4.52 7.49 -5.64
CA LEU A 655 4.96 6.19 -5.14
C LEU A 655 4.54 5.06 -6.10
N LEU A 656 3.29 5.09 -6.56
CA LEU A 656 2.79 4.10 -7.50
C LEU A 656 3.54 4.13 -8.84
N GLU A 657 3.85 5.31 -9.39
CA GLU A 657 4.58 5.44 -10.65
C GLU A 657 5.98 4.81 -10.61
N TYR A 658 6.65 4.80 -9.44
CA TYR A 658 7.89 4.06 -9.24
C TYR A 658 7.63 2.56 -9.05
N ASP A 659 6.63 2.18 -8.27
CA ASP A 659 6.30 0.77 -8.04
C ASP A 659 5.74 0.08 -9.29
N ASP A 660 5.09 0.80 -10.20
CA ASP A 660 4.62 0.23 -11.47
C ASP A 660 5.76 -0.37 -12.30
N VAL A 661 6.96 0.26 -12.26
CA VAL A 661 8.16 -0.28 -12.95
C VAL A 661 8.58 -1.61 -12.30
N SER A 662 8.72 -1.63 -10.99
CA SER A 662 9.04 -2.87 -10.24
C SER A 662 7.96 -3.94 -10.42
N ASN A 663 6.69 -3.53 -10.51
CA ASN A 663 5.58 -4.45 -10.68
C ASN A 663 5.54 -5.12 -12.06
N ASP A 664 5.91 -4.40 -13.11
CA ASP A 664 5.99 -4.99 -14.44
C ASP A 664 7.12 -6.02 -14.51
N GLN A 665 8.26 -5.75 -13.90
CA GLN A 665 9.37 -6.69 -13.75
C GLN A 665 8.97 -7.89 -12.88
N ARG A 666 8.30 -7.65 -11.74
CA ARG A 666 7.77 -8.70 -10.84
C ARG A 666 6.85 -9.67 -11.56
N LYS A 667 5.95 -9.17 -12.41
CA LYS A 667 5.06 -10.02 -13.22
C LYS A 667 5.85 -10.97 -14.11
N VAL A 668 6.90 -10.48 -14.76
CA VAL A 668 7.76 -11.31 -15.62
C VAL A 668 8.46 -12.38 -14.79
N ILE A 669 9.10 -12.02 -13.69
CA ILE A 669 9.83 -12.96 -12.83
C ILE A 669 8.88 -14.00 -12.22
N TYR A 670 7.73 -13.56 -11.67
CA TYR A 670 6.77 -14.49 -11.06
C TYR A 670 6.11 -15.41 -12.10
N GLN A 671 5.89 -14.93 -13.33
CA GLN A 671 5.41 -15.77 -14.41
C GLN A 671 6.46 -16.82 -14.79
N GLN A 672 7.70 -16.42 -15.00
CA GLN A 672 8.79 -17.37 -15.30
C GLN A 672 8.98 -18.38 -14.17
N ARG A 673 8.93 -17.93 -12.91
CA ARG A 673 9.00 -18.80 -11.75
C ARG A 673 7.86 -19.83 -11.72
N ASN A 674 6.65 -19.40 -12.02
CA ASN A 674 5.49 -20.29 -12.09
C ASN A 674 5.60 -21.31 -13.22
N GLU A 675 6.07 -20.89 -14.39
CA GLU A 675 6.34 -21.78 -15.53
C GLU A 675 7.41 -22.83 -15.17
N LEU A 676 8.45 -22.45 -14.44
CA LEU A 676 9.47 -23.38 -13.94
C LEU A 676 8.91 -24.37 -12.94
N LEU A 677 8.05 -23.95 -12.01
CA LEU A 677 7.41 -24.84 -11.02
C LEU A 677 6.47 -25.86 -11.68
N GLU A 678 5.78 -25.46 -12.74
CA GLU A 678 4.83 -26.34 -13.46
C GLU A 678 5.49 -27.21 -14.53
N ALA A 679 6.72 -26.87 -14.95
CA ALA A 679 7.45 -27.61 -15.96
C ALA A 679 8.01 -28.94 -15.40
N HIS A 680 7.83 -30.03 -16.13
CA HIS A 680 8.47 -31.32 -15.84
C HIS A 680 9.88 -31.40 -16.41
N ASP A 681 10.14 -30.75 -17.52
CA ASP A 681 11.45 -30.70 -18.19
C ASP A 681 11.71 -29.30 -18.74
N ILE A 682 12.90 -28.74 -18.47
CA ILE A 682 13.35 -27.42 -18.91
C ILE A 682 14.59 -27.48 -19.81
N ALA A 683 14.91 -28.67 -20.39
CA ALA A 683 16.10 -28.92 -21.25
C ALA A 683 16.21 -27.90 -22.38
N GLU A 684 15.12 -27.62 -23.07
CA GLU A 684 15.11 -26.68 -24.19
C GLU A 684 15.50 -25.27 -23.74
N THR A 685 14.99 -24.84 -22.58
CA THR A 685 15.33 -23.54 -21.97
C THR A 685 16.80 -23.48 -21.57
N ILE A 686 17.30 -24.51 -20.88
CA ILE A 686 18.71 -24.58 -20.48
C ILE A 686 19.62 -24.64 -21.72
N GLY A 687 19.25 -25.39 -22.76
CA GLY A 687 20.00 -25.43 -24.03
C GLY A 687 20.09 -24.04 -24.68
N ALA A 688 18.96 -23.35 -24.79
CA ALA A 688 18.93 -22.00 -25.35
C ALA A 688 19.77 -21.00 -24.53
N MET A 689 19.73 -21.10 -23.19
CA MET A 689 20.57 -20.27 -22.31
C MET A 689 22.06 -20.58 -22.47
N ARG A 690 22.45 -21.83 -22.49
CA ARG A 690 23.82 -22.30 -22.72
C ARG A 690 24.39 -21.77 -24.03
N HIS A 691 23.64 -21.93 -25.13
CA HIS A 691 24.03 -21.40 -26.43
C HIS A 691 24.22 -19.89 -26.43
N ALA A 692 23.31 -19.15 -25.79
CA ALA A 692 23.41 -17.70 -25.67
C ALA A 692 24.66 -17.28 -24.87
N VAL A 693 24.89 -17.89 -23.72
CA VAL A 693 26.02 -17.58 -22.83
C VAL A 693 27.36 -17.94 -23.54
N VAL A 694 27.44 -19.13 -24.15
CA VAL A 694 28.62 -19.53 -24.91
C VAL A 694 28.91 -18.55 -26.06
N ALA A 695 27.87 -18.11 -26.77
CA ALA A 695 28.03 -17.12 -27.82
C ALA A 695 28.53 -15.76 -27.31
N ASP A 696 28.07 -15.33 -26.14
CA ASP A 696 28.51 -14.07 -25.53
C ASP A 696 29.99 -14.20 -25.09
N VAL A 697 30.38 -15.29 -24.44
CA VAL A 697 31.76 -15.56 -24.02
C VAL A 697 32.69 -15.62 -25.26
N VAL A 698 32.35 -16.34 -26.32
CA VAL A 698 33.16 -16.41 -27.52
C VAL A 698 33.30 -15.01 -28.16
N ARG A 699 32.21 -14.23 -28.24
CA ARG A 699 32.22 -12.90 -28.87
C ARG A 699 33.02 -11.87 -28.11
N GLU A 700 33.20 -12.03 -26.82
CA GLU A 700 34.05 -11.16 -25.99
C GLU A 700 35.52 -11.24 -26.45
N PHE A 701 36.01 -12.44 -26.79
CA PHE A 701 37.40 -12.67 -27.21
C PHE A 701 37.56 -12.71 -28.73
N ILE A 702 36.51 -13.08 -29.46
CA ILE A 702 36.46 -13.21 -30.93
C ILE A 702 35.25 -12.39 -31.43
N PRO A 703 35.34 -11.05 -31.54
CA PRO A 703 34.23 -10.21 -31.97
C PRO A 703 33.76 -10.56 -33.38
N ALA A 704 32.47 -10.60 -33.60
CA ALA A 704 31.90 -10.90 -34.92
C ALA A 704 32.38 -9.90 -35.99
N GLY A 705 32.86 -10.44 -37.13
CA GLY A 705 33.39 -9.62 -38.23
C GLY A 705 34.79 -9.03 -38.03
N SER A 706 35.45 -9.39 -36.93
CA SER A 706 36.88 -9.04 -36.71
C SER A 706 37.80 -9.97 -37.52
N ILE A 707 39.03 -9.53 -37.72
CA ILE A 707 40.11 -10.28 -38.39
C ILE A 707 40.90 -11.09 -37.35
N GLU A 708 41.53 -12.20 -37.77
CA GLU A 708 42.25 -13.15 -36.91
C GLU A 708 43.30 -12.49 -36.00
N GLU A 709 43.95 -11.43 -36.46
CA GLU A 709 44.92 -10.69 -35.66
C GLU A 709 44.34 -9.92 -34.45
N GLN A 710 43.03 -9.78 -34.42
CA GLN A 710 42.28 -9.16 -33.27
C GLN A 710 41.72 -10.17 -32.30
N TRP A 711 41.90 -11.47 -32.56
CA TRP A 711 41.36 -12.51 -31.75
C TRP A 711 42.26 -12.88 -30.58
N HIS A 712 41.64 -13.04 -29.41
CA HIS A 712 42.30 -13.40 -28.16
C HIS A 712 42.07 -14.87 -27.86
N ALA A 713 42.51 -15.78 -28.77
CA ALA A 713 42.26 -17.21 -28.70
C ALA A 713 42.88 -17.89 -27.45
N PRO A 714 44.13 -17.59 -27.04
CA PRO A 714 44.70 -18.19 -25.83
C PRO A 714 43.93 -17.79 -24.54
N GLU A 715 43.48 -16.56 -24.44
CA GLU A 715 42.68 -16.09 -23.32
C GLU A 715 41.30 -16.75 -23.32
N LEU A 716 40.67 -16.96 -24.47
CA LEU A 716 39.42 -17.72 -24.60
C LEU A 716 39.60 -19.16 -24.14
N GLU A 717 40.67 -19.86 -24.54
CA GLU A 717 40.96 -21.21 -24.09
C GLU A 717 41.10 -21.31 -22.58
N GLU A 718 41.76 -20.34 -21.96
CA GLU A 718 41.91 -20.24 -20.49
C GLU A 718 40.57 -20.09 -19.77
N VAL A 719 39.72 -19.18 -20.25
CA VAL A 719 38.37 -18.97 -19.71
C VAL A 719 37.48 -20.19 -19.90
N LEU A 720 37.48 -20.80 -21.10
CA LEU A 720 36.71 -22.01 -21.38
C LEU A 720 37.13 -23.17 -20.49
N ARG A 721 38.42 -23.37 -20.25
CA ARG A 721 38.93 -24.44 -19.38
C ARG A 721 38.61 -24.16 -17.90
N ASN A 722 38.84 -22.97 -17.40
CA ASN A 722 38.72 -22.63 -15.98
C ASN A 722 37.28 -22.43 -15.54
N ASP A 723 36.49 -21.72 -16.31
CA ASP A 723 35.14 -21.29 -15.93
C ASP A 723 34.03 -22.20 -16.47
N TRP A 724 34.32 -22.95 -17.58
CA TRP A 724 33.28 -23.73 -18.26
C TRP A 724 33.60 -25.23 -18.39
N GLN A 725 34.79 -25.66 -17.93
CA GLN A 725 35.28 -27.06 -18.06
C GLN A 725 35.29 -27.56 -19.51
N LEU A 726 35.62 -26.70 -20.45
CA LEU A 726 35.75 -27.02 -21.86
C LEU A 726 37.23 -26.93 -22.26
N ASP A 727 37.83 -28.05 -22.61
CA ASP A 727 39.22 -28.10 -23.05
C ASP A 727 39.28 -28.19 -24.59
N LEU A 728 39.43 -27.04 -25.21
CA LEU A 728 39.46 -26.87 -26.68
C LEU A 728 40.76 -26.16 -27.08
N ALA A 729 41.43 -26.68 -28.11
CA ALA A 729 42.64 -26.10 -28.66
C ALA A 729 42.30 -25.12 -29.79
N ILE A 730 41.70 -23.96 -29.50
CA ILE A 730 41.20 -22.98 -30.48
C ILE A 730 42.36 -22.38 -31.29
N GLN A 731 43.48 -22.08 -30.62
CA GLN A 731 44.67 -21.61 -31.29
C GLN A 731 45.23 -22.59 -32.32
N GLU A 732 45.16 -23.90 -32.03
CA GLU A 732 45.55 -24.95 -33.00
C GLU A 732 44.58 -24.98 -34.18
N MET A 733 43.28 -24.90 -33.92
CA MET A 733 42.24 -24.83 -34.97
C MET A 733 42.45 -23.66 -35.93
N ILE A 734 42.84 -22.47 -35.39
CA ILE A 734 43.17 -21.30 -36.20
C ILE A 734 44.43 -21.54 -37.01
N ASN A 735 45.48 -22.15 -36.45
CA ASN A 735 46.71 -22.41 -37.10
C ASN A 735 46.63 -23.49 -38.20
N GLU A 736 45.74 -24.46 -38.05
CA GLU A 736 45.55 -25.57 -39.04
C GLU A 736 44.68 -25.15 -40.21
N SER A 737 43.83 -24.14 -40.06
CA SER A 737 42.92 -23.66 -41.12
C SER A 737 43.59 -22.48 -41.88
N GLN A 738 43.43 -22.46 -43.19
CA GLN A 738 43.92 -21.34 -44.02
C GLN A 738 43.06 -20.05 -43.88
N SER A 739 41.86 -20.17 -43.37
CA SER A 739 40.88 -19.09 -43.06
C SER A 739 39.70 -19.68 -42.34
N ILE A 740 39.74 -19.60 -41.04
CA ILE A 740 38.58 -20.01 -40.17
C ILE A 740 37.67 -18.84 -39.90
N ALA A 741 36.38 -19.03 -39.95
CA ALA A 741 35.43 -17.96 -39.58
C ALA A 741 35.16 -17.97 -38.08
N ALA A 742 34.87 -16.82 -37.50
CA ALA A 742 34.46 -16.70 -36.07
C ALA A 742 33.24 -17.57 -35.75
N GLU A 743 32.34 -17.75 -36.69
CA GLU A 743 31.15 -18.60 -36.60
C GLU A 743 31.52 -20.08 -36.47
N GLU A 744 32.58 -20.56 -37.13
CA GLU A 744 33.04 -21.95 -37.06
C GLU A 744 33.65 -22.25 -35.66
N ILE A 745 34.34 -21.27 -35.07
CA ILE A 745 34.85 -21.38 -33.68
C ILE A 745 33.68 -21.40 -32.71
N LEU A 746 32.68 -20.54 -32.90
CA LEU A 746 31.48 -20.55 -32.10
C LEU A 746 30.73 -21.86 -32.17
N GLU A 747 30.60 -22.46 -33.37
CA GLU A 747 29.95 -23.74 -33.57
C GLU A 747 30.75 -24.88 -32.87
N ALA A 748 32.07 -24.86 -32.93
CA ALA A 748 32.93 -25.84 -32.26
C ALA A 748 32.79 -25.75 -30.73
N VAL A 749 32.80 -24.52 -30.16
CA VAL A 749 32.65 -24.32 -28.71
C VAL A 749 31.23 -24.71 -28.27
N THR A 750 30.22 -24.37 -29.04
CA THR A 750 28.81 -24.74 -28.73
C THR A 750 28.64 -26.26 -28.77
N SER A 751 29.18 -26.95 -29.78
CA SER A 751 29.12 -28.41 -29.88
C SER A 751 29.83 -29.10 -28.73
N ALA A 752 30.99 -28.61 -28.30
CA ALA A 752 31.70 -29.13 -27.14
C ALA A 752 30.92 -28.92 -25.83
N ALA A 753 30.26 -27.75 -25.68
CA ALA A 753 29.39 -27.51 -24.54
C ALA A 753 28.16 -28.44 -24.50
N ASP A 754 27.60 -28.73 -25.66
CA ASP A 754 26.48 -29.67 -25.76
C ASP A 754 26.93 -31.11 -25.45
N GLU A 755 28.08 -31.55 -25.92
CA GLU A 755 28.63 -32.87 -25.62
C GLU A 755 28.94 -33.04 -24.15
N ASN A 756 29.56 -32.04 -23.52
CA ASN A 756 29.81 -32.02 -22.06
C ASN A 756 28.51 -32.18 -21.27
N TYR A 757 27.49 -31.39 -21.65
CA TYR A 757 26.17 -31.44 -21.03
C TYR A 757 25.49 -32.79 -21.19
N GLU A 758 25.40 -33.31 -22.42
CA GLU A 758 24.76 -34.60 -22.70
C GLU A 758 25.48 -35.79 -22.01
N THR A 759 26.80 -35.69 -21.86
CA THR A 759 27.57 -36.67 -21.08
C THR A 759 27.12 -36.71 -19.63
N LYS A 760 26.89 -35.56 -19.01
CA LYS A 760 26.41 -35.48 -17.64
C LYS A 760 24.98 -35.99 -17.48
N VAL A 761 24.10 -35.63 -18.42
CA VAL A 761 22.72 -36.14 -18.44
C VAL A 761 22.70 -37.67 -18.60
N ALA A 762 23.58 -38.24 -19.45
CA ALA A 762 23.66 -39.68 -19.65
C ALA A 762 24.15 -40.46 -18.41
N LEU A 763 24.94 -39.82 -17.53
CA LEU A 763 25.43 -40.42 -16.29
C LEU A 763 24.34 -40.65 -15.24
N VAL A 764 23.38 -39.72 -15.09
CA VAL A 764 22.40 -39.74 -14.00
C VAL A 764 20.95 -39.91 -14.46
N GLY A 765 20.71 -39.80 -15.78
CA GLY A 765 19.37 -39.83 -16.36
C GLY A 765 18.70 -38.45 -16.40
N ARG A 766 17.83 -38.28 -17.40
CA ARG A 766 17.18 -36.99 -17.72
C ARG A 766 16.27 -36.49 -16.60
N GLU A 767 15.56 -37.40 -15.92
CA GLU A 767 14.56 -37.03 -14.88
C GLU A 767 15.23 -36.39 -13.67
N SER A 768 16.26 -37.04 -13.09
CA SER A 768 17.00 -36.52 -11.94
C SER A 768 17.78 -35.23 -12.30
N PHE A 769 18.31 -35.17 -13.53
CA PHE A 769 19.03 -33.98 -13.98
C PHE A 769 18.09 -32.78 -14.16
N SER A 770 16.88 -33.01 -14.71
CA SER A 770 15.87 -31.95 -14.87
C SER A 770 15.35 -31.40 -13.54
N ALA A 771 15.21 -32.26 -12.53
CA ALA A 771 14.86 -31.80 -11.18
C ALA A 771 15.95 -30.86 -10.62
N PHE A 772 17.21 -31.22 -10.76
CA PHE A 772 18.34 -30.40 -10.35
C PHE A 772 18.41 -29.06 -11.11
N GLU A 773 18.27 -29.09 -12.43
CA GLU A 773 18.24 -27.88 -13.26
C GLU A 773 17.15 -26.91 -12.80
N ARG A 774 15.95 -27.42 -12.52
CA ARG A 774 14.82 -26.64 -12.02
C ARG A 774 15.11 -26.01 -10.67
N SER A 775 15.66 -26.77 -9.71
CA SER A 775 16.01 -26.26 -8.37
C SER A 775 17.07 -25.17 -8.45
N ILE A 776 18.14 -25.35 -9.24
CA ILE A 776 19.17 -24.34 -9.48
C ILE A 776 18.58 -23.08 -10.11
N MET A 777 17.75 -23.25 -11.15
CA MET A 777 17.13 -22.13 -11.84
C MET A 777 16.26 -21.31 -10.91
N LEU A 778 15.42 -21.96 -10.07
CA LEU A 778 14.56 -21.30 -9.10
C LEU A 778 15.38 -20.55 -8.04
N GLN A 779 16.40 -21.19 -7.47
CA GLN A 779 17.24 -20.55 -6.45
C GLN A 779 18.01 -19.35 -6.99
N THR A 780 18.63 -19.50 -8.17
CA THR A 780 19.37 -18.42 -8.79
C THR A 780 18.44 -17.26 -9.12
N LEU A 781 17.26 -17.55 -9.66
CA LEU A 781 16.25 -16.53 -9.97
C LEU A 781 15.80 -15.79 -8.71
N ASP A 782 15.50 -16.51 -7.63
CA ASP A 782 15.03 -15.94 -6.37
C ASP A 782 16.13 -15.08 -5.69
N ARG A 783 17.41 -15.54 -5.72
CA ARG A 783 18.55 -14.77 -5.19
C ARG A 783 18.76 -13.49 -5.99
N CYS A 784 18.88 -13.59 -7.31
CA CYS A 784 19.09 -12.42 -8.18
C CYS A 784 17.92 -11.43 -8.09
N TRP A 785 16.68 -11.94 -7.94
CA TRP A 785 15.51 -11.08 -7.78
C TRP A 785 15.53 -10.29 -6.45
N ARG A 786 15.96 -10.90 -5.35
CA ARG A 786 16.12 -10.21 -4.06
C ARG A 786 17.18 -9.11 -4.13
N GLU A 787 18.32 -9.40 -4.74
CA GLU A 787 19.39 -8.43 -4.97
C GLU A 787 18.90 -7.25 -5.84
N HIS A 788 18.14 -7.58 -6.89
CA HIS A 788 17.54 -6.57 -7.77
C HIS A 788 16.53 -5.66 -7.06
N LEU A 789 15.67 -6.21 -6.18
CA LEU A 789 14.76 -5.40 -5.37
C LEU A 789 15.52 -4.42 -4.48
N ALA A 790 16.61 -4.84 -3.87
CA ALA A 790 17.49 -3.97 -3.09
C ALA A 790 18.10 -2.88 -3.97
N ALA A 791 18.62 -3.24 -5.16
CA ALA A 791 19.18 -2.27 -6.12
C ALA A 791 18.13 -1.24 -6.58
N LEU A 792 16.89 -1.67 -6.85
CA LEU A 792 15.79 -0.74 -7.18
C LEU A 792 15.43 0.21 -6.05
N ASP A 793 15.46 -0.26 -4.79
CA ASP A 793 15.21 0.60 -3.64
C ASP A 793 16.32 1.64 -3.48
N HIS A 794 17.58 1.27 -3.66
CA HIS A 794 18.71 2.21 -3.66
C HIS A 794 18.62 3.22 -4.83
N LEU A 795 18.30 2.74 -6.04
CA LEU A 795 18.08 3.60 -7.19
C LEU A 795 16.98 4.64 -6.92
N ARG A 796 15.86 4.21 -6.32
CA ARG A 796 14.73 5.08 -5.98
C ARG A 796 15.14 6.20 -5.01
N GLN A 797 15.96 5.89 -4.00
CA GLN A 797 16.45 6.87 -3.04
C GLN A 797 17.36 7.92 -3.70
N GLY A 798 18.23 7.50 -4.63
CA GLY A 798 19.19 8.38 -5.29
C GLY A 798 18.69 9.11 -6.53
N ILE A 799 17.56 8.69 -7.11
CA ILE A 799 17.15 9.16 -8.46
C ILE A 799 16.78 10.63 -8.53
N HIS A 800 16.33 11.24 -7.43
CA HIS A 800 16.00 12.66 -7.38
C HIS A 800 17.22 13.56 -7.65
N LEU A 801 18.43 13.09 -7.36
CA LEU A 801 19.68 13.79 -7.64
C LEU A 801 19.91 14.04 -9.15
N ARG A 802 19.32 13.18 -10.02
CA ARG A 802 19.35 13.37 -11.48
C ARG A 802 18.65 14.65 -11.92
N GLY A 803 17.76 15.21 -11.08
CA GLY A 803 17.12 16.51 -11.29
C GLY A 803 18.10 17.68 -11.34
N TYR A 804 19.21 17.62 -10.62
CA TYR A 804 20.26 18.64 -10.68
C TYR A 804 20.94 18.69 -12.06
N ALA A 805 21.03 17.57 -12.75
CA ALA A 805 21.50 17.49 -14.14
C ALA A 805 20.41 17.81 -15.18
N GLN A 806 19.31 18.45 -14.78
CA GLN A 806 18.16 18.82 -15.63
C GLN A 806 17.47 17.62 -16.31
N LYS A 807 17.69 16.41 -15.83
CA LYS A 807 17.02 15.21 -16.30
C LYS A 807 15.71 14.98 -15.53
N ASN A 808 14.73 14.33 -16.19
CA ASN A 808 13.49 13.96 -15.51
C ASN A 808 13.72 12.70 -14.66
N PRO A 809 13.64 12.78 -13.30
CA PRO A 809 13.95 11.65 -12.43
C PRO A 809 13.13 10.38 -12.73
N LYS A 810 11.86 10.53 -13.12
CA LYS A 810 10.99 9.39 -13.44
C LYS A 810 11.42 8.68 -14.73
N GLN A 811 11.86 9.41 -15.74
CA GLN A 811 12.33 8.81 -16.99
C GLN A 811 13.67 8.12 -16.79
N GLU A 812 14.56 8.74 -16.04
CA GLU A 812 15.87 8.15 -15.71
C GLU A 812 15.67 6.89 -14.84
N TYR A 813 14.78 6.93 -13.86
CA TYR A 813 14.45 5.73 -13.07
C TYR A 813 13.98 4.56 -13.95
N LYS A 814 13.06 4.81 -14.88
CA LYS A 814 12.59 3.77 -15.80
C LYS A 814 13.72 3.19 -16.65
N ARG A 815 14.61 4.05 -17.15
CA ARG A 815 15.75 3.63 -17.98
C ARG A 815 16.75 2.80 -17.15
N GLU A 816 17.19 3.34 -16.02
CA GLU A 816 18.18 2.68 -15.17
C GLU A 816 17.61 1.38 -14.55
N ALA A 817 16.34 1.35 -14.16
CA ALA A 817 15.68 0.14 -13.68
C ALA A 817 15.55 -0.95 -14.78
N PHE A 818 15.38 -0.55 -16.05
CA PHE A 818 15.38 -1.50 -17.17
C PHE A 818 16.78 -2.07 -17.40
N GLU A 819 17.82 -1.25 -17.37
CA GLU A 819 19.22 -1.68 -17.49
C GLU A 819 19.60 -2.66 -16.36
N LEU A 820 19.21 -2.38 -15.12
CA LEU A 820 19.39 -3.30 -13.99
C LEU A 820 18.64 -4.64 -14.19
N PHE A 821 17.44 -4.61 -14.75
CA PHE A 821 16.67 -5.81 -15.02
C PHE A 821 17.28 -6.67 -16.14
N GLU A 822 17.77 -6.04 -17.19
CA GLU A 822 18.53 -6.74 -18.25
C GLU A 822 19.81 -7.40 -17.68
N ALA A 823 20.52 -6.70 -16.82
CA ALA A 823 21.69 -7.24 -16.14
C ALA A 823 21.32 -8.44 -15.26
N LEU A 824 20.23 -8.37 -14.50
CA LEU A 824 19.73 -9.50 -13.71
C LEU A 824 19.48 -10.73 -14.58
N LEU A 825 18.76 -10.57 -15.69
CA LEU A 825 18.45 -11.71 -16.57
C LEU A 825 19.71 -12.34 -17.17
N ASN A 826 20.71 -11.52 -17.48
CA ASN A 826 21.99 -12.02 -17.98
C ASN A 826 22.80 -12.74 -16.89
N VAL A 827 22.81 -12.21 -15.65
CA VAL A 827 23.45 -12.90 -14.51
C VAL A 827 22.80 -14.25 -14.26
N VAL A 828 21.46 -14.35 -14.26
CA VAL A 828 20.74 -15.64 -14.09
C VAL A 828 21.16 -16.63 -15.15
N LYS A 829 21.17 -16.22 -16.43
CA LYS A 829 21.59 -17.12 -17.53
C LYS A 829 23.04 -17.61 -17.35
N THR A 830 23.95 -16.69 -17.08
CA THR A 830 25.37 -17.03 -16.94
C THR A 830 25.63 -17.93 -15.75
N GLU A 831 25.05 -17.64 -14.58
CA GLU A 831 25.26 -18.44 -13.37
C GLU A 831 24.64 -19.83 -13.48
N VAL A 832 23.39 -19.93 -13.94
CA VAL A 832 22.75 -21.24 -14.14
C VAL A 832 23.57 -22.10 -15.11
N THR A 833 23.98 -21.51 -16.24
CA THR A 833 24.82 -22.21 -17.22
C THR A 833 26.15 -22.63 -16.58
N ARG A 834 26.82 -21.74 -15.82
CA ARG A 834 28.09 -22.05 -15.15
C ARG A 834 27.92 -23.21 -14.16
N ILE A 835 26.88 -23.22 -13.34
CA ILE A 835 26.63 -24.26 -12.35
C ILE A 835 26.39 -25.60 -13.07
N VAL A 836 25.53 -25.63 -14.08
CA VAL A 836 25.22 -26.84 -14.86
C VAL A 836 26.46 -27.37 -15.59
N MET A 837 27.30 -26.48 -16.14
CA MET A 837 28.55 -26.89 -16.82
C MET A 837 29.64 -27.35 -15.85
N ASN A 838 29.71 -26.80 -14.63
CA ASN A 838 30.77 -27.12 -13.67
C ASN A 838 30.41 -28.24 -12.68
N VAL A 839 29.14 -28.61 -12.54
CA VAL A 839 28.73 -29.64 -11.60
C VAL A 839 29.44 -30.97 -11.89
N GLN A 840 30.09 -31.55 -10.86
CA GLN A 840 30.71 -32.85 -10.92
C GLN A 840 29.81 -33.90 -10.24
N ILE A 841 29.27 -34.80 -11.01
CA ILE A 841 28.28 -35.77 -10.58
C ILE A 841 28.91 -37.16 -10.61
N GLN A 842 28.83 -37.88 -9.49
CA GLN A 842 29.32 -39.23 -9.36
C GLN A 842 28.22 -40.30 -9.26
N SER A 843 27.02 -39.90 -8.77
CA SER A 843 25.85 -40.78 -8.72
C SER A 843 24.52 -40.04 -8.78
N PRO A 844 23.42 -40.66 -9.21
CA PRO A 844 22.07 -40.06 -9.20
C PRO A 844 21.62 -39.65 -7.79
N GLU A 845 21.94 -40.49 -6.76
CA GLU A 845 21.52 -40.18 -5.39
C GLU A 845 22.17 -38.90 -4.83
N GLN A 846 23.41 -38.61 -5.24
CA GLN A 846 24.06 -37.34 -4.86
C GLN A 846 23.39 -36.10 -5.48
N LEU A 847 22.90 -36.24 -6.69
CA LEU A 847 22.22 -35.17 -7.38
C LEU A 847 20.84 -34.89 -6.77
N GLU A 848 20.09 -35.95 -6.42
CA GLU A 848 18.81 -35.84 -5.74
C GLU A 848 18.98 -35.20 -4.36
N GLN A 849 19.96 -35.64 -3.58
CA GLN A 849 20.29 -35.02 -2.28
C GLN A 849 20.71 -33.56 -2.43
N ALA A 850 21.46 -33.21 -3.47
CA ALA A 850 21.82 -31.83 -3.73
C ALA A 850 20.59 -30.99 -4.10
N ALA A 851 19.67 -31.52 -4.90
CA ALA A 851 18.42 -30.85 -5.25
C ALA A 851 17.52 -30.63 -4.01
N GLU A 852 17.35 -31.68 -3.17
CA GLU A 852 16.60 -31.59 -1.91
C GLU A 852 17.23 -30.58 -0.95
N GLN A 853 18.55 -30.58 -0.77
CA GLN A 853 19.24 -29.61 0.07
C GLN A 853 19.09 -28.18 -0.43
N LEU A 854 19.09 -27.99 -1.74
CA LEU A 854 18.86 -26.70 -2.35
C LEU A 854 17.41 -26.22 -2.10
N GLU A 855 16.42 -27.11 -2.21
CA GLU A 855 15.02 -26.79 -1.92
C GLU A 855 14.80 -26.52 -0.43
N GLU A 856 15.42 -27.29 0.46
CA GLU A 856 15.38 -27.03 1.92
C GLU A 856 16.02 -25.69 2.28
N GLN A 857 17.19 -25.34 1.74
CA GLN A 857 17.84 -24.05 1.97
C GLN A 857 17.00 -22.88 1.48
N GLY A 858 16.32 -23.04 0.35
CA GLY A 858 15.41 -22.03 -0.18
C GLY A 858 14.12 -21.86 0.64
N SER A 859 13.63 -22.96 1.24
CA SER A 859 12.39 -22.97 2.03
C SER A 859 12.58 -22.51 3.49
N HIS A 860 13.78 -22.66 4.07
CA HIS A 860 14.09 -22.21 5.43
C HIS A 860 14.38 -20.71 5.52
N LEU A 861 13.34 -19.91 5.36
CA LEU A 861 13.37 -18.50 5.72
C LEU A 861 13.16 -18.36 7.24
N GLU A 862 14.22 -18.58 8.04
CA GLU A 862 14.19 -18.29 9.47
C GLU A 862 14.11 -16.78 9.72
N ASN A 863 13.32 -16.36 10.69
CA ASN A 863 13.15 -14.96 11.10
C ASN A 863 12.56 -14.02 10.01
N VAL A 864 11.53 -14.47 9.30
CA VAL A 864 10.81 -13.63 8.35
C VAL A 864 9.94 -12.62 9.09
N GLU A 865 10.11 -11.33 8.80
CA GLU A 865 9.29 -10.23 9.31
C GLU A 865 8.31 -9.74 8.25
N PHE A 866 7.05 -9.58 8.66
CA PHE A 866 5.98 -9.03 7.83
C PHE A 866 5.74 -7.58 8.22
N ARG A 867 6.05 -6.63 7.32
CA ARG A 867 5.99 -5.19 7.60
C ARG A 867 4.99 -4.49 6.69
N HIS A 868 4.11 -3.74 7.30
CA HIS A 868 3.23 -2.80 6.58
C HIS A 868 3.25 -1.38 7.19
N ALA A 869 3.40 -1.24 8.50
CA ALA A 869 3.21 0.03 9.21
C ALA A 869 4.48 0.90 9.35
N GLU A 870 5.68 0.32 9.28
CA GLU A 870 6.93 1.05 9.59
C GLU A 870 7.36 2.06 8.50
N PHE A 871 6.89 1.89 7.26
CA PHE A 871 7.12 2.87 6.18
C PHE A 871 6.34 4.19 6.36
N ALA A 872 5.30 4.20 7.18
CA ALA A 872 4.56 5.44 7.48
C ALA A 872 5.42 6.45 8.27
N GLU A 873 6.38 5.99 9.07
CA GLU A 873 7.30 6.87 9.81
C GLU A 873 8.49 7.37 8.95
N ALA A 874 8.99 6.55 8.02
CA ALA A 874 9.98 7.01 7.05
C ALA A 874 9.39 8.04 6.05
N ALA A 875 8.11 7.88 5.68
CA ALA A 875 7.38 8.88 4.91
C ALA A 875 7.03 10.12 5.74
N ALA A 876 6.87 9.99 7.07
CA ALA A 876 6.72 11.13 7.98
C ALA A 876 8.04 11.88 8.17
N GLY A 877 9.19 11.19 8.16
CA GLY A 877 10.51 11.82 8.04
C GLY A 877 10.69 12.58 6.72
N GLY A 878 10.14 12.05 5.62
CA GLY A 878 10.00 12.75 4.34
C GLY A 878 9.00 13.92 4.38
N ALA A 879 8.00 13.88 5.25
CA ALA A 879 7.04 14.98 5.43
C ALA A 879 7.67 16.16 6.20
N VAL A 880 8.63 15.92 7.08
CA VAL A 880 9.41 16.99 7.74
C VAL A 880 10.35 17.66 6.72
N ALA A 881 10.92 16.90 5.77
CA ALA A 881 11.64 17.48 4.63
C ALA A 881 10.72 18.27 3.68
N ALA A 882 9.44 17.87 3.59
CA ALA A 882 8.43 18.60 2.83
C ALA A 882 7.92 19.86 3.56
N ASP A 883 8.02 19.93 4.90
CA ASP A 883 7.77 21.17 5.65
C ASP A 883 8.89 22.21 5.40
N ALA A 884 10.16 21.78 5.27
CA ALA A 884 11.26 22.66 4.88
C ALA A 884 11.10 23.18 3.44
N ALA A 885 10.62 22.34 2.51
CA ALA A 885 10.30 22.79 1.15
C ALA A 885 9.07 23.73 1.12
N THR A 886 8.14 23.59 2.06
CA THR A 886 6.98 24.49 2.19
C THR A 886 7.40 25.82 2.80
N GLU A 887 8.38 25.86 3.69
CA GLU A 887 9.00 27.10 4.19
C GLU A 887 9.78 27.82 3.10
N MET A 888 10.55 27.13 2.26
CA MET A 888 11.25 27.72 1.12
C MET A 888 10.27 28.30 0.08
N VAL A 889 9.17 27.62 -0.21
CA VAL A 889 8.12 28.14 -1.11
C VAL A 889 7.37 29.31 -0.45
N SER A 890 7.17 29.28 0.87
CA SER A 890 6.58 30.41 1.63
C SER A 890 7.51 31.62 1.68
N GLN A 891 8.82 31.42 1.83
CA GLN A 891 9.82 32.49 1.77
C GLN A 891 10.00 33.04 0.34
N ALA A 892 9.94 32.19 -0.68
CA ALA A 892 9.93 32.61 -2.07
C ALA A 892 8.65 33.40 -2.47
N MET A 893 7.53 33.12 -1.81
CA MET A 893 6.30 33.90 -2.01
C MET A 893 6.24 35.20 -1.21
N SER A 894 6.95 35.31 -0.09
CA SER A 894 6.99 36.53 0.74
C SER A 894 7.97 37.57 0.22
N HIS A 895 8.94 37.24 -0.62
CA HIS A 895 9.91 38.16 -1.22
C HIS A 895 9.55 38.58 -2.66
N GLY A 896 8.41 38.13 -3.19
CA GLY A 896 7.95 38.39 -4.55
C GLY A 896 7.09 39.64 -4.75
N ALA A 897 7.09 40.65 -3.85
CA ALA A 897 6.41 41.90 -4.06
C ALA A 897 7.44 43.03 -4.30
N HIS A 898 7.66 43.33 -5.56
CA HIS A 898 8.33 44.45 -6.21
C HIS A 898 9.56 44.07 -7.02
N ALA A 899 9.34 43.58 -8.23
CA ALA A 899 10.21 43.85 -9.38
C ALA A 899 9.40 43.78 -10.69
N PRO A 900 9.66 44.60 -11.70
CA PRO A 900 8.84 44.68 -12.89
C PRO A 900 9.04 43.48 -13.80
N ALA A 901 7.94 43.07 -14.43
CA ALA A 901 7.82 41.90 -15.27
C ALA A 901 8.81 41.84 -16.44
N GLY A 902 9.80 40.95 -16.30
CA GLY A 902 10.55 40.41 -17.44
C GLY A 902 10.04 38.99 -17.70
N ALA A 903 9.52 38.75 -18.91
CA ALA A 903 8.88 37.51 -19.29
C ALA A 903 9.86 36.35 -19.41
N ALA A 904 9.61 35.23 -18.74
CA ALA A 904 10.30 33.96 -18.99
C ALA A 904 9.73 33.29 -20.25
N PRO A 905 10.55 32.71 -21.13
CA PRO A 905 10.11 32.08 -22.37
C PRO A 905 9.39 30.74 -22.12
N SER A 906 8.37 30.49 -22.93
CA SER A 906 7.67 29.18 -22.99
C SER A 906 8.52 28.18 -23.79
N ALA A 907 8.22 26.88 -23.66
CA ALA A 907 8.94 25.78 -24.34
C ALA A 907 9.03 25.90 -25.88
N ASP A 908 8.26 26.80 -26.50
CA ASP A 908 8.30 27.09 -27.94
C ASP A 908 9.02 28.41 -28.30
N GLY A 909 9.81 29.00 -27.40
CA GLY A 909 10.61 30.19 -27.65
C GLY A 909 9.82 31.50 -27.79
N MET A 910 8.51 31.53 -27.51
CA MET A 910 7.71 32.76 -27.54
C MET A 910 7.42 33.30 -26.13
N PRO A 911 7.45 34.64 -25.93
CA PRO A 911 7.14 35.22 -24.61
C PRO A 911 5.68 34.98 -24.20
N LYS A 912 5.45 34.72 -22.90
CA LYS A 912 4.07 34.61 -22.35
C LYS A 912 3.35 35.96 -22.50
N VAL A 913 2.27 35.97 -23.28
CA VAL A 913 1.47 37.17 -23.59
C VAL A 913 0.09 37.02 -22.97
N GLY A 914 -0.40 38.07 -22.40
CA GLY A 914 -1.77 38.10 -21.85
C GLY A 914 -2.82 37.99 -22.97
N ARG A 915 -3.97 37.39 -22.67
CA ARG A 915 -5.06 37.12 -23.64
C ARG A 915 -5.53 38.36 -24.43
N ASN A 916 -5.37 39.55 -23.88
CA ASN A 916 -5.78 40.84 -24.49
C ASN A 916 -4.61 41.66 -25.07
N ASP A 917 -3.38 41.19 -24.94
CA ASP A 917 -2.17 41.88 -25.41
C ASP A 917 -1.98 41.71 -26.91
N PRO A 918 -1.22 42.60 -27.60
CA PRO A 918 -0.91 42.43 -29.00
C PRO A 918 -0.17 41.11 -29.26
N CYS A 919 -0.56 40.43 -30.32
CA CYS A 919 0.08 39.15 -30.64
C CYS A 919 1.55 39.33 -31.05
N PRO A 920 2.50 38.55 -30.48
CA PRO A 920 3.94 38.70 -30.80
C PRO A 920 4.30 38.42 -32.26
N CYS A 921 3.40 37.84 -33.06
CA CYS A 921 3.60 37.60 -34.49
C CYS A 921 3.56 38.84 -35.38
N GLY A 922 3.41 40.04 -34.81
CA GLY A 922 3.37 41.31 -35.56
C GLY A 922 2.07 41.56 -36.36
N SER A 923 1.02 40.76 -36.19
CA SER A 923 -0.26 40.89 -36.93
C SER A 923 -1.12 42.06 -36.50
N GLY A 924 -0.77 42.83 -35.48
CA GLY A 924 -1.55 43.94 -34.90
C GLY A 924 -2.85 43.51 -34.20
N LYS A 925 -3.17 42.22 -34.16
CA LYS A 925 -4.36 41.66 -33.49
C LYS A 925 -4.04 41.26 -32.06
N LYS A 926 -5.07 41.27 -31.17
CA LYS A 926 -4.92 40.77 -29.82
C LYS A 926 -4.66 39.26 -29.85
N TYR A 927 -3.86 38.74 -28.88
CA TYR A 927 -3.42 37.34 -28.82
C TYR A 927 -4.61 36.38 -28.96
N LYS A 928 -5.73 36.61 -28.23
CA LYS A 928 -6.97 35.82 -28.32
C LYS A 928 -7.65 35.80 -29.69
N GLN A 929 -7.31 36.73 -30.58
CA GLN A 929 -7.89 36.86 -31.92
C GLN A 929 -6.94 36.36 -33.01
N CYS A 930 -5.71 35.94 -32.63
CA CYS A 930 -4.67 35.44 -33.51
C CYS A 930 -4.22 34.02 -33.07
N HIS A 931 -3.06 33.87 -32.44
CA HIS A 931 -2.52 32.57 -32.01
C HIS A 931 -3.18 31.97 -30.78
N GLY A 932 -3.85 32.76 -29.95
CA GLY A 932 -4.65 32.31 -28.82
C GLY A 932 -6.08 31.89 -29.16
N LYS A 933 -6.40 31.67 -30.44
CA LYS A 933 -7.77 31.32 -30.89
C LYS A 933 -8.07 29.83 -30.72
N LEU A 934 -7.04 29.02 -30.47
CA LEU A 934 -7.08 27.56 -30.28
C LEU A 934 -6.66 27.13 -28.87
N ALA A 935 -6.49 28.04 -27.91
CA ALA A 935 -6.20 27.78 -26.52
C ALA A 935 -7.44 27.97 -25.63
#